data_5cecfd324b9570add4384f7c851c7e18
#
_entry.id   5cecfd324b9570add4384f7c851c7e18
#
_cell.length_a   1.000
_cell.length_b   1.000
_cell.length_c   1.000
_cell.angle_alpha   90.00
_cell.angle_beta   90.00
_cell.angle_gamma   90.00
#
_symmetry.space_group_name_H-M   'P 1'
#
loop_
_entity.id
_entity.type
_entity.pdbx_description
1 polymer ?
#
loop_
_entity_poly.entity_id
_entity_poly.type
_entity_poly.pdbx_seq_one_letter_code
_entity_poly.pdbx_strand_id
1 'polypeptide(L)'
;MKRFLDKTVKSRKFWKRLLLLGVGLPILLFSILVGIVYWKQDAIVQSLLKTMNQDFKGSIEIEDSHISLFANFPYISIDLEGVKIYENKDKKGKPITDVSDIYLGFDLWTIVSGKMEIKKIKMSDGTLNLVQHKDGSLNILKALETEKEVEDPKEEFHLDLKEIELENIDVFKYNEANDLIVEVFIEYADSRFKTSPDHVFASLESRFMLNVISEGDTTFIKHKHFDLETEIDFLQKEQKMTIQPSQVKLEGAQFNMEGEIDFLNDVFVNFNFSGSKPNFELFIAMAPEELIPVLRMYDNKGRIYFDATVIGKTANGYKPFIKADFGCEDAYFDNYSVNKKLDDLNFKGYFTNGVKKDITTMEFNVQNFSARPEAGKFTGSINVKNFESPEINFNIDSEFELEFLAKFLNLKDLQNLKGKVNLVMNFTDIIDLENPEKSISKLNESYFTELKIKNLSFSSPTLAVPIKDIDLYAYMKGNEAKIEYADFKIGKSDLHINGSISDLPAIIHHTSKPITTDLHIKSNYLDLFELTGSDSIKSFDEQIKNLSLDLVFKSSAKAITESPNLPMGEFFIENLYAKLKHYPHTLHDFHADLFIDKEDFRVVDFKGMIDKSDFLFSGKLSHYDLWFSEHPKGDTKMEFNLVSD
;
A
#
# COMPACT_ATOMS: atom_id res chain seq x y z
N MET A 1 -51.38 9.93 65.15
CA MET A 1 -50.96 9.55 63.78
C MET A 1 -49.49 9.15 63.67
N LYS A 2 -48.50 9.89 64.15
CA LYS A 2 -47.05 9.50 64.09
C LYS A 2 -46.71 8.19 64.84
N ARG A 3 -47.33 7.87 65.98
CA ARG A 3 -47.09 6.61 66.73
C ARG A 3 -47.67 5.35 66.08
N PHE A 4 -48.66 5.48 65.20
CA PHE A 4 -49.23 4.35 64.42
C PHE A 4 -48.38 3.99 63.20
N LEU A 5 -47.79 5.00 62.52
CA LEU A 5 -46.88 4.83 61.44
C LEU A 5 -45.56 4.16 61.87
N ASP A 6 -45.04 4.53 63.05
CA ASP A 6 -43.76 3.99 63.55
C ASP A 6 -43.84 2.50 63.98
N LYS A 7 -45.00 2.01 64.41
CA LYS A 7 -45.22 0.59 64.75
C LYS A 7 -45.46 -0.31 63.56
N THR A 8 -46.03 0.21 62.46
CA THR A 8 -46.26 -0.52 61.21
C THR A 8 -44.97 -0.66 60.40
N VAL A 9 -44.09 0.37 60.32
CA VAL A 9 -42.84 0.34 59.63
C VAL A 9 -41.79 -0.57 60.32
N LYS A 10 -41.83 -0.72 61.64
CA LYS A 10 -40.97 -1.66 62.41
C LYS A 10 -41.45 -3.11 62.41
N SER A 11 -42.59 -3.42 61.82
CA SER A 11 -43.13 -4.78 61.78
C SER A 11 -42.48 -5.62 60.68
N ARG A 12 -41.89 -6.76 61.08
CA ARG A 12 -41.31 -7.77 60.12
C ARG A 12 -42.36 -8.26 59.10
N LYS A 13 -43.68 -8.20 59.50
CA LYS A 13 -44.81 -8.53 58.60
C LYS A 13 -45.08 -7.44 57.56
N PHE A 14 -44.82 -6.16 57.84
CA PHE A 14 -44.94 -5.05 56.92
C PHE A 14 -43.85 -5.14 55.83
N TRP A 15 -42.63 -5.36 56.26
CA TRP A 15 -41.52 -5.55 55.31
C TRP A 15 -41.65 -6.79 54.44
N LYS A 16 -42.15 -7.92 55.02
CA LYS A 16 -42.45 -9.11 54.18
C LYS A 16 -43.59 -8.86 53.20
N ARG A 17 -44.62 -8.10 53.51
CA ARG A 17 -45.71 -7.72 52.59
C ARG A 17 -45.21 -6.72 51.53
N LEU A 18 -44.38 -5.76 51.94
CA LEU A 18 -43.78 -4.81 51.03
C LEU A 18 -42.86 -5.51 50.05
N LEU A 19 -42.05 -6.49 50.47
CA LEU A 19 -41.19 -7.31 49.65
C LEU A 19 -42.01 -8.22 48.73
N LEU A 20 -43.09 -8.79 49.20
CA LEU A 20 -43.98 -9.65 48.40
C LEU A 20 -44.76 -8.87 47.36
N LEU A 21 -45.20 -7.64 47.67
CA LEU A 21 -45.88 -6.76 46.71
C LEU A 21 -44.91 -6.00 45.82
N GLY A 22 -43.77 -5.59 46.35
CA GLY A 22 -42.79 -4.80 45.61
C GLY A 22 -41.83 -5.62 44.70
N VAL A 23 -41.60 -6.88 45.03
CA VAL A 23 -40.71 -7.78 44.26
C VAL A 23 -41.45 -9.02 43.77
N GLY A 24 -42.26 -9.65 44.61
CA GLY A 24 -42.96 -10.89 44.27
C GLY A 24 -44.05 -10.71 43.20
N LEU A 25 -44.81 -9.61 43.25
CA LEU A 25 -45.86 -9.33 42.26
C LEU A 25 -45.26 -8.99 40.88
N PRO A 26 -44.24 -8.13 40.75
CA PRO A 26 -43.56 -7.92 39.49
C PRO A 26 -42.94 -9.21 38.90
N ILE A 27 -42.31 -10.06 39.72
CA ILE A 27 -41.78 -11.35 39.26
C ILE A 27 -42.89 -12.27 38.78
N LEU A 28 -44.02 -12.34 39.49
CA LEU A 28 -45.16 -13.16 39.04
C LEU A 28 -45.76 -12.66 37.74
N LEU A 29 -45.96 -11.35 37.60
CA LEU A 29 -46.44 -10.73 36.35
C LEU A 29 -45.47 -11.00 35.20
N PHE A 30 -44.17 -10.82 35.42
CA PHE A 30 -43.13 -11.11 34.46
C PHE A 30 -43.18 -12.60 34.03
N SER A 31 -43.29 -13.53 34.97
CA SER A 31 -43.38 -14.97 34.68
C SER A 31 -44.64 -15.33 33.87
N ILE A 32 -45.77 -14.67 34.13
CA ILE A 32 -47.00 -14.86 33.35
C ILE A 32 -46.79 -14.35 31.91
N LEU A 33 -46.16 -13.20 31.74
CA LEU A 33 -45.89 -12.61 30.44
C LEU A 33 -44.92 -13.48 29.61
N VAL A 34 -43.87 -14.00 30.23
CA VAL A 34 -42.99 -14.99 29.64
C VAL A 34 -43.76 -16.24 29.19
N GLY A 35 -44.67 -16.73 30.03
CA GLY A 35 -45.54 -17.88 29.70
C GLY A 35 -46.44 -17.61 28.46
N ILE A 36 -46.95 -16.38 28.32
CA ILE A 36 -47.74 -15.98 27.14
C ILE A 36 -46.86 -15.96 25.87
N VAL A 37 -45.66 -15.42 25.94
CA VAL A 37 -44.72 -15.40 24.80
C VAL A 37 -44.33 -16.83 24.41
N TYR A 38 -44.00 -17.67 25.40
CA TYR A 38 -43.70 -19.08 25.18
C TYR A 38 -44.85 -19.82 24.44
N TRP A 39 -46.09 -19.58 24.85
CA TRP A 39 -47.27 -20.19 24.22
C TRP A 39 -47.51 -19.68 22.78
N LYS A 40 -47.13 -18.42 22.49
CA LYS A 40 -47.30 -17.82 21.16
C LYS A 40 -46.06 -17.97 20.23
N GLN A 41 -44.92 -18.42 20.72
CA GLN A 41 -43.65 -18.49 19.99
C GLN A 41 -43.79 -19.20 18.65
N ASP A 42 -44.33 -20.41 18.65
CA ASP A 42 -44.48 -21.20 17.41
C ASP A 42 -45.40 -20.49 16.40
N ALA A 43 -46.47 -19.84 16.87
CA ALA A 43 -47.36 -19.08 15.97
C ALA A 43 -46.66 -17.87 15.36
N ILE A 44 -45.80 -17.19 16.08
CA ILE A 44 -45.00 -16.05 15.61
C ILE A 44 -43.99 -16.52 14.56
N VAL A 45 -43.23 -17.57 14.87
CA VAL A 45 -42.22 -18.13 13.96
C VAL A 45 -42.87 -18.67 12.67
N GLN A 46 -44.01 -19.43 12.82
CA GLN A 46 -44.75 -19.93 11.67
C GLN A 46 -45.34 -18.80 10.80
N SER A 47 -45.83 -17.73 11.42
CA SER A 47 -46.31 -16.55 10.67
C SER A 47 -45.19 -15.88 9.89
N LEU A 48 -44.00 -15.69 10.51
CA LEU A 48 -42.81 -15.18 9.86
C LEU A 48 -42.39 -16.04 8.67
N LEU A 49 -42.22 -17.35 8.87
CA LEU A 49 -41.85 -18.32 7.84
C LEU A 49 -42.86 -18.33 6.70
N LYS A 50 -44.16 -18.27 7.03
CA LYS A 50 -45.22 -18.24 6.03
C LYS A 50 -45.17 -16.98 5.17
N THR A 51 -45.07 -15.80 5.82
CA THR A 51 -44.99 -14.52 5.11
C THR A 51 -43.75 -14.47 4.21
N MET A 52 -42.56 -14.77 4.78
CA MET A 52 -41.32 -14.75 3.98
C MET A 52 -41.30 -15.79 2.86
N ASN A 53 -41.84 -16.99 3.09
CA ASN A 53 -41.81 -18.06 2.10
C ASN A 53 -43.01 -18.07 1.14
N GLN A 54 -44.10 -17.34 1.37
CA GLN A 54 -45.28 -17.30 0.49
C GLN A 54 -45.42 -15.99 -0.27
N ASP A 55 -45.09 -14.86 0.38
CA ASP A 55 -45.34 -13.53 -0.16
C ASP A 55 -44.13 -12.95 -0.90
N PHE A 56 -42.91 -13.33 -0.51
CA PHE A 56 -41.67 -12.86 -1.12
C PHE A 56 -41.04 -13.87 -2.09
N LYS A 57 -40.21 -13.37 -3.02
CA LYS A 57 -39.50 -14.22 -4.01
C LYS A 57 -38.41 -15.07 -3.36
N GLY A 58 -37.80 -14.59 -2.30
CA GLY A 58 -36.81 -15.32 -1.52
C GLY A 58 -37.38 -16.46 -0.67
N SER A 59 -36.52 -17.19 -0.01
CA SER A 59 -36.90 -18.19 0.98
C SER A 59 -36.04 -18.05 2.24
N ILE A 60 -36.67 -18.37 3.40
CA ILE A 60 -36.02 -18.42 4.69
C ILE A 60 -36.07 -19.84 5.27
N GLU A 61 -34.98 -20.26 5.89
CA GLU A 61 -34.86 -21.48 6.70
C GLU A 61 -34.43 -21.09 8.11
N ILE A 62 -34.98 -21.78 9.09
CA ILE A 62 -34.66 -21.64 10.52
C ILE A 62 -34.52 -23.07 11.05
N GLU A 63 -33.42 -23.36 11.75
CA GLU A 63 -33.14 -24.69 12.29
C GLU A 63 -33.95 -24.95 13.57
N ASP A 64 -33.97 -24.00 14.49
CA ASP A 64 -34.73 -24.06 15.76
C ASP A 64 -35.14 -22.66 16.23
N SER A 65 -36.00 -22.61 17.26
CA SER A 65 -36.36 -21.35 17.90
C SER A 65 -36.68 -21.55 19.38
N HIS A 66 -36.20 -20.64 20.21
CA HIS A 66 -36.51 -20.66 21.64
C HIS A 66 -36.64 -19.25 22.23
N ILE A 67 -37.20 -19.16 23.46
CA ILE A 67 -37.34 -17.88 24.15
C ILE A 67 -36.03 -17.54 24.87
N SER A 68 -35.49 -16.36 24.61
CA SER A 68 -34.38 -15.76 25.34
C SER A 68 -34.86 -14.57 26.17
N LEU A 69 -34.72 -14.66 27.52
CA LEU A 69 -35.19 -13.64 28.43
C LEU A 69 -34.23 -12.46 28.60
N PHE A 70 -32.97 -12.66 28.31
CA PHE A 70 -31.89 -11.71 28.64
C PHE A 70 -31.09 -11.20 27.47
N ALA A 71 -31.18 -11.83 26.28
CA ALA A 71 -30.41 -11.46 25.12
C ALA A 71 -30.67 -9.99 24.68
N ASN A 72 -31.90 -9.53 24.80
CA ASN A 72 -32.32 -8.18 24.40
C ASN A 72 -33.01 -7.41 25.55
N PHE A 73 -32.60 -7.62 26.81
CA PHE A 73 -33.22 -6.91 27.92
C PHE A 73 -33.29 -5.38 27.66
N PRO A 74 -34.43 -4.68 27.93
CA PRO A 74 -35.65 -5.12 28.66
C PRO A 74 -36.71 -5.84 27.80
N TYR A 75 -36.44 -6.15 26.54
CA TYR A 75 -37.34 -6.88 25.66
C TYR A 75 -37.23 -8.40 25.90
N ILE A 76 -38.34 -9.12 25.74
CA ILE A 76 -38.30 -10.59 25.64
C ILE A 76 -38.02 -10.94 24.18
N SER A 77 -37.06 -11.82 23.95
CA SER A 77 -36.69 -12.24 22.59
C SER A 77 -37.16 -13.64 22.26
N ILE A 78 -37.51 -13.84 21.00
CA ILE A 78 -37.49 -15.13 20.34
C ILE A 78 -36.14 -15.22 19.66
N ASP A 79 -35.38 -16.24 20.00
CA ASP A 79 -34.14 -16.61 19.36
C ASP A 79 -34.45 -17.55 18.21
N LEU A 80 -33.94 -17.23 17.04
CA LEU A 80 -34.02 -18.01 15.80
C LEU A 80 -32.64 -18.54 15.51
N GLU A 81 -32.44 -19.85 15.62
CA GLU A 81 -31.16 -20.52 15.42
C GLU A 81 -30.98 -20.98 13.96
N GLY A 82 -29.76 -20.84 13.42
CA GLY A 82 -29.39 -21.32 12.09
C GLY A 82 -30.21 -20.70 10.96
N VAL A 83 -30.33 -19.37 10.96
CA VAL A 83 -31.16 -18.64 10.01
C VAL A 83 -30.46 -18.48 8.67
N LYS A 84 -31.04 -19.03 7.60
CA LYS A 84 -30.57 -18.90 6.23
C LYS A 84 -31.62 -18.24 5.34
N ILE A 85 -31.21 -17.19 4.62
CA ILE A 85 -32.06 -16.48 3.65
C ILE A 85 -31.46 -16.67 2.26
N TYR A 86 -32.27 -17.08 1.31
CA TYR A 86 -31.90 -17.28 -0.09
C TYR A 86 -32.60 -16.27 -1.01
N GLU A 87 -31.95 -15.89 -2.09
CA GLU A 87 -32.51 -14.97 -3.09
C GLU A 87 -33.76 -15.54 -3.76
N ASN A 88 -33.80 -16.88 -3.97
CA ASN A 88 -34.85 -17.57 -4.68
C ASN A 88 -35.38 -18.79 -3.88
N LYS A 89 -36.60 -19.23 -4.21
CA LYS A 89 -37.24 -20.38 -3.55
C LYS A 89 -36.59 -21.72 -3.80
N ASP A 90 -35.85 -21.83 -4.92
CA ASP A 90 -35.14 -23.07 -5.27
C ASP A 90 -33.88 -23.32 -4.43
N LYS A 91 -33.49 -22.34 -3.59
CA LYS A 91 -32.35 -22.37 -2.63
C LYS A 91 -31.01 -22.73 -3.29
N LYS A 92 -30.87 -22.44 -4.58
CA LYS A 92 -29.62 -22.66 -5.30
C LYS A 92 -28.63 -21.50 -5.02
N GLY A 93 -27.36 -21.85 -4.80
CA GLY A 93 -26.30 -20.89 -4.54
C GLY A 93 -26.00 -20.69 -3.05
N LYS A 94 -25.15 -19.71 -2.77
CA LYS A 94 -24.86 -19.31 -1.39
C LYS A 94 -26.05 -18.56 -0.81
N PRO A 95 -26.39 -18.77 0.47
CA PRO A 95 -27.41 -17.96 1.12
C PRO A 95 -26.95 -16.49 1.18
N ILE A 96 -27.92 -15.57 1.08
CA ILE A 96 -27.67 -14.13 1.32
C ILE A 96 -27.27 -13.93 2.78
N THR A 97 -27.98 -14.60 3.69
CA THR A 97 -27.73 -14.55 5.13
C THR A 97 -27.55 -15.98 5.63
N ASP A 98 -26.50 -16.21 6.42
CA ASP A 98 -26.27 -17.45 7.17
C ASP A 98 -25.79 -17.02 8.56
N VAL A 99 -26.70 -16.98 9.51
CA VAL A 99 -26.47 -16.43 10.86
C VAL A 99 -26.84 -17.45 11.92
N SER A 100 -25.97 -17.64 12.91
CA SER A 100 -26.19 -18.61 13.98
C SER A 100 -27.42 -18.25 14.81
N ASP A 101 -27.51 -16.97 15.22
CA ASP A 101 -28.57 -16.54 16.12
C ASP A 101 -29.15 -15.18 15.70
N ILE A 102 -30.48 -15.11 15.58
CA ILE A 102 -31.23 -13.86 15.40
C ILE A 102 -32.23 -13.72 16.52
N TYR A 103 -32.02 -12.75 17.41
CA TYR A 103 -32.91 -12.44 18.52
C TYR A 103 -33.91 -11.36 18.13
N LEU A 104 -35.20 -11.71 18.08
CA LEU A 104 -36.30 -10.79 17.83
C LEU A 104 -36.88 -10.34 19.16
N GLY A 105 -36.62 -9.09 19.56
CA GLY A 105 -37.04 -8.51 20.83
C GLY A 105 -38.42 -7.86 20.73
N PHE A 106 -39.31 -8.25 21.63
CA PHE A 106 -40.68 -7.76 21.75
C PHE A 106 -40.91 -7.00 23.04
N ASP A 107 -41.66 -5.90 23.01
CA ASP A 107 -42.12 -5.23 24.19
C ASP A 107 -43.23 -6.05 24.88
N LEU A 108 -43.07 -6.29 26.18
CA LEU A 108 -44.02 -7.08 26.96
C LEU A 108 -45.43 -6.53 26.92
N TRP A 109 -45.60 -5.21 26.95
CA TRP A 109 -46.91 -4.57 27.01
C TRP A 109 -47.65 -4.63 25.66
N THR A 110 -46.92 -4.57 24.57
CA THR A 110 -47.51 -4.72 23.22
C THR A 110 -48.03 -6.15 23.01
N ILE A 111 -47.30 -7.17 23.50
CA ILE A 111 -47.75 -8.56 23.45
C ILE A 111 -49.04 -8.76 24.22
N VAL A 112 -49.15 -8.19 25.45
CA VAL A 112 -50.36 -8.27 26.27
C VAL A 112 -51.54 -7.61 25.59
N SER A 113 -51.34 -6.50 24.89
CA SER A 113 -52.37 -5.81 24.11
C SER A 113 -52.78 -6.52 22.83
N GLY A 114 -52.15 -7.64 22.50
CA GLY A 114 -52.40 -8.43 21.28
C GLY A 114 -51.66 -7.96 20.03
N LYS A 115 -50.77 -6.99 20.16
CA LYS A 115 -49.93 -6.51 19.06
C LYS A 115 -48.56 -7.18 19.14
N MET A 116 -48.07 -7.68 18.01
CA MET A 116 -46.74 -8.25 17.93
C MET A 116 -45.83 -7.29 17.16
N GLU A 117 -45.18 -6.41 17.88
CA GLU A 117 -44.26 -5.41 17.31
C GLU A 117 -42.84 -5.75 17.71
N ILE A 118 -41.96 -5.98 16.68
CA ILE A 118 -40.53 -6.16 16.91
C ILE A 118 -39.93 -4.80 17.20
N LYS A 119 -39.28 -4.67 18.36
CA LYS A 119 -38.64 -3.44 18.85
C LYS A 119 -37.12 -3.49 18.71
N LYS A 120 -36.50 -4.66 18.83
CA LYS A 120 -35.06 -4.87 18.72
C LYS A 120 -34.78 -6.12 17.91
N ILE A 121 -33.77 -6.03 17.05
CA ILE A 121 -33.17 -7.17 16.35
C ILE A 121 -31.71 -7.23 16.77
N LYS A 122 -31.25 -8.40 17.24
CA LYS A 122 -29.84 -8.68 17.45
C LYS A 122 -29.46 -9.86 16.56
N MET A 123 -28.36 -9.73 15.81
CA MET A 123 -27.79 -10.80 15.00
C MET A 123 -26.38 -11.10 15.51
N SER A 124 -26.06 -12.37 15.68
CA SER A 124 -24.77 -12.81 16.22
C SER A 124 -24.20 -13.95 15.38
N ASP A 125 -22.90 -13.88 15.14
CA ASP A 125 -22.09 -14.95 14.53
C ASP A 125 -22.62 -15.42 13.17
N GLY A 126 -22.30 -14.70 12.10
CA GLY A 126 -22.81 -15.07 10.80
C GLY A 126 -22.22 -14.32 9.61
N THR A 127 -22.76 -14.62 8.43
CA THR A 127 -22.35 -14.02 7.17
C THR A 127 -23.50 -13.37 6.41
N LEU A 128 -23.23 -12.24 5.76
CA LEU A 128 -24.12 -11.56 4.80
C LEU A 128 -23.44 -11.51 3.44
N ASN A 129 -23.96 -12.25 2.47
CA ASN A 129 -23.45 -12.30 1.09
C ASN A 129 -24.31 -11.41 0.19
N LEU A 130 -23.90 -10.18 -0.02
CA LEU A 130 -24.59 -9.22 -0.86
C LEU A 130 -24.04 -9.25 -2.27
N VAL A 131 -24.90 -9.49 -3.26
CA VAL A 131 -24.53 -9.44 -4.68
C VAL A 131 -25.29 -8.32 -5.35
N GLN A 132 -24.57 -7.39 -5.94
CA GLN A 132 -25.12 -6.40 -6.83
C GLN A 132 -25.02 -6.93 -8.27
N HIS A 133 -26.13 -7.26 -8.86
CA HIS A 133 -26.21 -7.78 -10.23
C HIS A 133 -25.86 -6.71 -11.27
N LYS A 134 -25.59 -7.14 -12.51
CA LYS A 134 -25.28 -6.23 -13.63
C LYS A 134 -26.39 -5.23 -13.95
N ASP A 135 -27.62 -5.54 -13.60
CA ASP A 135 -28.78 -4.63 -13.72
C ASP A 135 -28.89 -3.60 -12.59
N GLY A 136 -27.94 -3.61 -11.65
CA GLY A 136 -27.88 -2.72 -10.48
C GLY A 136 -28.70 -3.20 -9.28
N SER A 137 -29.51 -4.26 -9.42
CA SER A 137 -30.32 -4.79 -8.32
C SER A 137 -29.47 -5.54 -7.30
N LEU A 138 -29.84 -5.45 -6.01
CA LEU A 138 -29.23 -6.25 -4.94
C LEU A 138 -30.02 -7.55 -4.74
N ASN A 139 -29.31 -8.66 -4.54
CA ASN A 139 -29.91 -9.97 -4.28
C ASN A 139 -30.89 -9.95 -3.08
N ILE A 140 -30.56 -9.21 -2.01
CA ILE A 140 -31.46 -9.07 -0.85
C ILE A 140 -32.75 -8.34 -1.21
N LEU A 141 -32.70 -7.30 -2.06
CA LEU A 141 -33.90 -6.60 -2.50
C LEU A 141 -34.78 -7.47 -3.39
N LYS A 142 -34.14 -8.27 -4.28
CA LYS A 142 -34.86 -9.26 -5.10
C LYS A 142 -35.56 -10.32 -4.24
N ALA A 143 -34.89 -10.79 -3.19
CA ALA A 143 -35.48 -11.73 -2.24
C ALA A 143 -36.74 -11.17 -1.55
N LEU A 144 -36.75 -9.86 -1.29
CA LEU A 144 -37.85 -9.15 -0.61
C LEU A 144 -38.93 -8.65 -1.58
N GLU A 145 -38.79 -8.83 -2.90
CA GLU A 145 -39.85 -8.50 -3.85
C GLU A 145 -41.06 -9.40 -3.64
N THR A 146 -42.27 -8.81 -3.64
CA THR A 146 -43.52 -9.54 -3.47
C THR A 146 -43.93 -10.25 -4.78
N GLU A 147 -44.35 -11.52 -4.70
CA GLU A 147 -44.84 -12.28 -5.86
C GLU A 147 -46.28 -11.91 -6.26
N LYS A 148 -47.06 -11.26 -5.40
CA LYS A 148 -48.45 -10.87 -5.63
C LYS A 148 -48.67 -9.41 -5.28
N GLU A 149 -49.49 -8.71 -6.09
CA GLU A 149 -50.14 -7.49 -5.65
C GLU A 149 -51.02 -7.82 -4.44
N VAL A 150 -50.66 -7.33 -3.27
CA VAL A 150 -51.39 -7.59 -2.03
C VAL A 150 -52.71 -6.83 -2.08
N GLU A 151 -53.82 -7.51 -2.43
CA GLU A 151 -55.15 -7.04 -2.12
C GLU A 151 -55.37 -7.16 -0.59
N ASP A 152 -55.37 -6.05 0.13
CA ASP A 152 -55.74 -5.84 1.50
C ASP A 152 -54.86 -6.52 2.60
N PRO A 153 -53.99 -5.78 3.30
CA PRO A 153 -53.20 -6.34 4.41
C PRO A 153 -54.06 -6.55 5.66
N LYS A 154 -54.65 -7.74 5.74
CA LYS A 154 -55.22 -8.21 7.04
C LYS A 154 -54.09 -8.78 7.90
N GLU A 155 -53.74 -8.09 8.96
CA GLU A 155 -52.69 -8.34 9.95
C GLU A 155 -51.30 -7.89 9.48
N GLU A 156 -51.09 -6.56 9.54
CA GLU A 156 -49.79 -5.96 9.42
C GLU A 156 -48.90 -6.37 10.59
N PHE A 157 -47.79 -7.02 10.26
CA PHE A 157 -46.63 -7.09 11.14
C PHE A 157 -46.05 -5.68 11.22
N HIS A 158 -46.39 -4.94 12.28
CA HIS A 158 -45.86 -3.60 12.45
C HIS A 158 -44.40 -3.68 12.94
N LEU A 159 -43.47 -3.34 12.11
CA LEU A 159 -42.07 -3.18 12.48
C LEU A 159 -41.88 -1.77 13.07
N ASP A 160 -42.02 -1.63 14.41
CA ASP A 160 -41.66 -0.38 15.13
C ASP A 160 -40.28 -0.56 15.76
N LEU A 161 -39.28 -0.75 14.85
CA LEU A 161 -37.91 -1.05 15.22
C LEU A 161 -37.28 0.14 15.97
N LYS A 162 -36.70 -0.13 17.14
CA LYS A 162 -36.00 0.86 17.97
C LYS A 162 -34.50 0.64 17.99
N GLU A 163 -34.04 -0.59 17.75
CA GLU A 163 -32.63 -0.93 17.87
C GLU A 163 -32.29 -2.14 16.99
N ILE A 164 -31.13 -2.05 16.31
CA ILE A 164 -30.48 -3.18 15.64
C ILE A 164 -29.08 -3.31 16.22
N GLU A 165 -28.74 -4.51 16.64
CA GLU A 165 -27.42 -4.87 17.18
C GLU A 165 -26.82 -5.98 16.32
N LEU A 166 -25.56 -5.85 15.91
CA LEU A 166 -24.81 -6.84 15.18
C LEU A 166 -23.54 -7.18 15.95
N GLU A 167 -23.23 -8.45 16.09
CA GLU A 167 -22.01 -8.96 16.73
C GLU A 167 -21.39 -10.05 15.87
N ASN A 168 -20.09 -9.94 15.57
CA ASN A 168 -19.31 -10.92 14.79
C ASN A 168 -19.97 -11.26 13.43
N ILE A 169 -20.29 -10.27 12.64
CA ILE A 169 -20.92 -10.45 11.32
C ILE A 169 -19.93 -10.15 10.21
N ASP A 170 -19.68 -11.16 9.36
CA ASP A 170 -18.97 -11.01 8.11
C ASP A 170 -19.92 -10.53 6.99
N VAL A 171 -19.65 -9.39 6.41
CA VAL A 171 -20.38 -8.87 5.24
C VAL A 171 -19.48 -8.94 4.01
N PHE A 172 -19.91 -9.72 3.04
CA PHE A 172 -19.25 -9.81 1.74
C PHE A 172 -20.16 -9.19 0.68
N LYS A 173 -19.71 -8.11 0.04
CA LYS A 173 -20.41 -7.48 -1.09
C LYS A 173 -19.63 -7.65 -2.37
N TYR A 174 -20.25 -8.23 -3.38
CA TYR A 174 -19.70 -8.36 -4.73
C TYR A 174 -20.54 -7.58 -5.73
N ASN A 175 -19.90 -6.79 -6.59
CA ASN A 175 -20.53 -6.05 -7.67
C ASN A 175 -20.14 -6.68 -9.02
N GLU A 176 -21.08 -7.33 -9.69
CA GLU A 176 -20.87 -8.03 -10.97
C GLU A 176 -20.55 -7.09 -12.15
N ALA A 177 -20.80 -5.79 -12.02
CA ALA A 177 -20.60 -4.84 -13.11
C ALA A 177 -19.14 -4.35 -13.23
N ASN A 178 -18.40 -4.35 -12.11
CA ASN A 178 -17.03 -3.81 -12.05
C ASN A 178 -16.07 -4.65 -11.21
N ASP A 179 -16.43 -5.89 -10.88
CA ASP A 179 -15.65 -6.82 -10.07
C ASP A 179 -15.17 -6.25 -8.72
N LEU A 180 -15.91 -5.25 -8.19
CA LEU A 180 -15.60 -4.67 -6.88
C LEU A 180 -16.07 -5.61 -5.77
N ILE A 181 -15.15 -5.99 -4.90
CA ILE A 181 -15.40 -6.76 -3.69
C ILE A 181 -15.19 -5.85 -2.48
N VAL A 182 -16.16 -5.84 -1.58
CA VAL A 182 -16.07 -5.16 -0.28
C VAL A 182 -16.33 -6.20 0.81
N GLU A 183 -15.34 -6.41 1.66
CA GLU A 183 -15.41 -7.31 2.81
C GLU A 183 -15.41 -6.46 4.08
N VAL A 184 -16.40 -6.67 4.93
CA VAL A 184 -16.52 -5.98 6.22
C VAL A 184 -16.71 -7.03 7.32
N PHE A 185 -15.78 -7.08 8.26
CA PHE A 185 -16.00 -7.82 9.50
C PHE A 185 -16.50 -6.85 10.56
N ILE A 186 -17.76 -6.98 10.96
CA ILE A 186 -18.38 -6.19 12.01
C ILE A 186 -18.17 -6.91 13.34
N GLU A 187 -17.23 -6.40 14.15
CA GLU A 187 -17.04 -6.90 15.51
C GLU A 187 -18.27 -6.57 16.35
N TYR A 188 -18.74 -5.33 16.24
CA TYR A 188 -19.91 -4.82 16.93
C TYR A 188 -20.53 -3.65 16.16
N ALA A 189 -21.86 -3.61 16.11
CA ALA A 189 -22.61 -2.43 15.68
C ALA A 189 -23.94 -2.33 16.47
N ASP A 190 -24.22 -1.16 17.02
CA ASP A 190 -25.48 -0.82 17.66
C ASP A 190 -26.09 0.40 16.98
N SER A 191 -27.29 0.25 16.47
CA SER A 191 -28.05 1.32 15.83
C SER A 191 -29.39 1.51 16.50
N ARG A 192 -29.64 2.71 17.03
CA ARG A 192 -30.89 3.06 17.72
C ARG A 192 -31.69 4.07 16.93
N PHE A 193 -32.99 3.81 16.79
CA PHE A 193 -33.89 4.54 15.92
C PHE A 193 -34.97 5.32 16.67
N LYS A 194 -35.24 6.52 16.18
CA LYS A 194 -36.43 7.33 16.54
C LYS A 194 -37.16 7.70 15.28
N THR A 195 -38.30 7.06 15.03
CA THR A 195 -39.09 7.27 13.82
C THR A 195 -40.18 8.30 14.06
N SER A 196 -40.33 9.23 13.12
CA SER A 196 -41.45 10.16 12.97
C SER A 196 -42.04 10.00 11.55
N PRO A 197 -43.20 10.60 11.22
CA PRO A 197 -43.84 10.39 9.91
C PRO A 197 -42.98 10.70 8.69
N ASP A 198 -42.03 11.62 8.80
CA ASP A 198 -41.19 12.07 7.69
C ASP A 198 -39.69 11.82 7.90
N HIS A 199 -39.25 11.49 9.16
CA HIS A 199 -37.87 11.34 9.53
C HIS A 199 -37.60 10.06 10.31
N VAL A 200 -36.43 9.45 10.05
CA VAL A 200 -35.84 8.43 10.92
C VAL A 200 -34.52 8.94 11.42
N PHE A 201 -34.46 9.25 12.71
CA PHE A 201 -33.21 9.56 13.38
C PHE A 201 -32.58 8.28 13.89
N ALA A 202 -31.30 8.06 13.59
CA ALA A 202 -30.54 6.92 14.10
C ALA A 202 -29.25 7.40 14.76
N SER A 203 -28.88 6.76 15.88
CA SER A 203 -27.52 6.80 16.39
C SER A 203 -26.86 5.48 16.06
N LEU A 204 -25.65 5.51 15.54
CA LEU A 204 -24.86 4.33 15.18
C LEU A 204 -23.52 4.37 15.91
N GLU A 205 -23.24 3.29 16.63
CA GLU A 205 -21.92 2.98 17.17
C GLU A 205 -21.46 1.66 16.54
N SER A 206 -20.26 1.64 15.93
CA SER A 206 -19.78 0.44 15.26
C SER A 206 -18.26 0.35 15.29
N ARG A 207 -17.78 -0.88 15.44
CA ARG A 207 -16.39 -1.27 15.26
C ARG A 207 -16.33 -2.34 14.20
N PHE A 208 -15.56 -2.09 13.14
CA PHE A 208 -15.45 -3.00 12.02
C PHE A 208 -14.10 -2.92 11.32
N MET A 209 -13.75 -4.00 10.65
CA MET A 209 -12.61 -4.07 9.72
C MET A 209 -13.14 -4.03 8.29
N LEU A 210 -12.51 -3.22 7.44
CA LEU A 210 -12.88 -3.05 6.03
C LEU A 210 -11.73 -3.45 5.11
N ASN A 211 -12.06 -4.25 4.10
CA ASN A 211 -11.19 -4.59 2.99
C ASN A 211 -11.89 -4.30 1.66
N VAL A 212 -11.22 -3.62 0.74
CA VAL A 212 -11.77 -3.27 -0.59
C VAL A 212 -10.82 -3.75 -1.67
N ILE A 213 -11.33 -4.63 -2.55
CA ILE A 213 -10.61 -5.21 -3.68
C ILE A 213 -11.27 -4.71 -4.96
N SER A 214 -10.49 -4.12 -5.86
CA SER A 214 -10.97 -3.59 -7.15
C SER A 214 -10.13 -4.19 -8.27
N GLU A 215 -10.80 -4.72 -9.31
CA GLU A 215 -10.13 -5.30 -10.49
C GLU A 215 -9.12 -6.42 -10.14
N GLY A 216 -9.42 -7.18 -9.09
CA GLY A 216 -8.58 -8.29 -8.62
C GLY A 216 -7.36 -7.88 -7.78
N ASP A 217 -7.17 -6.59 -7.50
CA ASP A 217 -6.09 -6.08 -6.67
C ASP A 217 -6.61 -5.37 -5.43
N THR A 218 -5.80 -5.36 -4.37
CA THR A 218 -6.12 -4.70 -3.12
C THR A 218 -5.93 -3.18 -3.24
N THR A 219 -6.92 -2.44 -2.76
CA THR A 219 -6.84 -0.98 -2.66
C THR A 219 -6.04 -0.56 -1.42
N PHE A 220 -5.90 0.76 -1.20
CA PHE A 220 -5.34 1.32 0.04
C PHE A 220 -6.13 0.96 1.30
N ILE A 221 -7.40 0.51 1.16
CA ILE A 221 -8.24 0.04 2.25
C ILE A 221 -8.13 -1.49 2.30
N LYS A 222 -7.05 -1.97 2.91
CA LYS A 222 -6.76 -3.38 3.12
C LYS A 222 -6.75 -3.67 4.61
N HIS A 223 -7.73 -4.45 5.09
CA HIS A 223 -7.90 -4.84 6.50
C HIS A 223 -7.82 -3.66 7.49
N LYS A 224 -8.42 -2.51 7.14
CA LYS A 224 -8.39 -1.32 7.98
C LYS A 224 -9.48 -1.36 9.05
N HIS A 225 -9.09 -1.08 10.30
CA HIS A 225 -10.00 -1.04 11.45
C HIS A 225 -10.62 0.34 11.61
N PHE A 226 -11.93 0.35 11.77
CA PHE A 226 -12.73 1.55 12.00
C PHE A 226 -13.50 1.47 13.31
N ASP A 227 -13.47 2.56 14.09
CA ASP A 227 -14.44 2.84 15.14
C ASP A 227 -15.26 4.05 14.70
N LEU A 228 -16.56 3.90 14.64
CA LEU A 228 -17.50 4.93 14.17
C LEU A 228 -18.57 5.17 15.25
N GLU A 229 -18.77 6.44 15.60
CA GLU A 229 -19.89 6.91 16.39
C GLU A 229 -20.51 8.11 15.67
N THR A 230 -21.78 7.98 15.26
CA THR A 230 -22.44 9.00 14.44
C THR A 230 -23.94 9.07 14.67
N GLU A 231 -24.52 10.22 14.36
CA GLU A 231 -25.97 10.43 14.27
C GLU A 231 -26.36 10.59 12.80
N ILE A 232 -27.48 9.99 12.44
CA ILE A 232 -28.00 9.94 11.08
C ILE A 232 -29.42 10.48 11.09
N ASP A 233 -29.75 11.36 10.15
CA ASP A 233 -31.10 11.81 9.85
C ASP A 233 -31.50 11.36 8.45
N PHE A 234 -32.52 10.52 8.35
CA PHE A 234 -33.04 10.01 7.10
C PHE A 234 -34.43 10.58 6.80
N LEU A 235 -34.52 11.36 5.73
CA LEU A 235 -35.74 11.92 5.18
C LEU A 235 -36.44 10.88 4.29
N GLN A 236 -37.48 10.24 4.80
CA GLN A 236 -38.14 9.10 4.14
C GLN A 236 -38.73 9.46 2.76
N LYS A 237 -39.41 10.60 2.64
CA LYS A 237 -40.04 11.04 1.37
C LYS A 237 -39.01 11.43 0.32
N GLU A 238 -37.93 12.06 0.74
CA GLU A 238 -36.86 12.53 -0.14
C GLU A 238 -35.82 11.45 -0.40
N GLN A 239 -35.86 10.34 0.37
CA GLN A 239 -34.85 9.29 0.39
C GLN A 239 -33.43 9.83 0.51
N LYS A 240 -33.27 10.80 1.40
CA LYS A 240 -31.98 11.44 1.70
C LYS A 240 -31.54 11.11 3.12
N MET A 241 -30.27 10.77 3.25
CA MET A 241 -29.61 10.53 4.51
C MET A 241 -28.56 11.60 4.76
N THR A 242 -28.60 12.22 5.92
CA THR A 242 -27.56 13.13 6.40
C THR A 242 -26.82 12.47 7.55
N ILE A 243 -25.50 12.38 7.43
CA ILE A 243 -24.61 11.96 8.48
C ILE A 243 -24.10 13.21 9.18
N GLN A 244 -24.46 13.36 10.45
CA GLN A 244 -24.10 14.54 11.23
C GLN A 244 -22.59 14.59 11.47
N PRO A 245 -21.99 15.78 11.73
CA PRO A 245 -20.59 15.91 12.06
C PRO A 245 -20.18 14.97 13.18
N SER A 246 -19.31 14.03 12.87
CA SER A 246 -18.98 12.86 13.68
C SER A 246 -17.49 12.61 13.72
N GLN A 247 -17.06 11.77 14.63
CA GLN A 247 -15.68 11.34 14.73
C GLN A 247 -15.58 9.86 14.36
N VAL A 248 -14.73 9.56 13.38
CA VAL A 248 -14.36 8.20 13.01
C VAL A 248 -12.89 7.97 13.34
N LYS A 249 -12.57 6.80 13.88
CA LYS A 249 -11.18 6.37 14.03
C LYS A 249 -10.85 5.35 12.96
N LEU A 250 -9.72 5.54 12.31
CA LEU A 250 -9.10 4.62 11.36
C LEU A 250 -7.76 4.20 11.92
N GLU A 251 -7.55 2.91 12.18
CA GLU A 251 -6.34 2.39 12.84
C GLU A 251 -5.98 3.14 14.14
N GLY A 252 -7.00 3.63 14.86
CA GLY A 252 -6.84 4.45 16.05
C GLY A 252 -6.64 5.96 15.81
N ALA A 253 -6.31 6.38 14.60
CA ALA A 253 -6.22 7.79 14.25
C ALA A 253 -7.62 8.39 14.03
N GLN A 254 -7.89 9.52 14.66
CA GLN A 254 -9.21 10.15 14.67
C GLN A 254 -9.37 11.18 13.56
N PHE A 255 -10.44 11.05 12.76
CA PHE A 255 -10.87 11.96 11.71
C PHE A 255 -12.24 12.52 12.04
N ASN A 256 -12.54 13.71 11.54
CA ASN A 256 -13.89 14.22 11.48
C ASN A 256 -14.53 13.77 10.17
N MET A 257 -15.80 13.41 10.22
CA MET A 257 -16.58 12.98 9.07
C MET A 257 -17.96 13.64 9.12
N GLU A 258 -18.45 14.07 7.97
CA GLU A 258 -19.82 14.49 7.73
C GLU A 258 -20.22 14.17 6.30
N GLY A 259 -21.51 14.05 6.02
CA GLY A 259 -21.90 13.81 4.64
C GLY A 259 -23.38 13.62 4.41
N GLU A 260 -23.72 13.48 3.14
CA GLU A 260 -25.09 13.27 2.66
C GLU A 260 -25.12 12.15 1.62
N ILE A 261 -26.21 11.38 1.61
CA ILE A 261 -26.51 10.37 0.60
C ILE A 261 -27.92 10.63 0.04
N ASP A 262 -28.05 10.76 -1.26
CA ASP A 262 -29.31 10.83 -1.98
C ASP A 262 -29.55 9.53 -2.75
N PHE A 263 -30.46 8.68 -2.24
CA PHE A 263 -30.73 7.36 -2.79
C PHE A 263 -31.55 7.39 -4.10
N LEU A 264 -32.25 8.49 -4.41
CA LEU A 264 -33.01 8.65 -5.65
C LEU A 264 -32.14 9.01 -6.85
N ASN A 265 -30.92 9.49 -6.63
CA ASN A 265 -30.04 10.02 -7.66
C ASN A 265 -28.83 9.09 -7.91
N ASP A 266 -29.05 7.86 -8.31
CA ASP A 266 -28.00 6.83 -8.50
C ASP A 266 -27.05 6.73 -7.28
N VAL A 267 -27.63 6.83 -6.08
CA VAL A 267 -26.92 6.89 -4.80
C VAL A 267 -25.82 7.97 -4.85
N PHE A 268 -26.26 9.22 -4.98
CA PHE A 268 -25.34 10.35 -4.94
C PHE A 268 -24.82 10.56 -3.53
N VAL A 269 -23.51 10.62 -3.37
CA VAL A 269 -22.82 10.83 -2.10
C VAL A 269 -22.10 12.18 -2.10
N ASN A 270 -22.02 12.80 -0.92
CA ASN A 270 -21.19 13.97 -0.67
C ASN A 270 -20.64 13.85 0.75
N PHE A 271 -19.39 13.36 0.87
CA PHE A 271 -18.71 13.16 2.14
C PHE A 271 -17.49 14.06 2.26
N ASN A 272 -17.31 14.61 3.44
CA ASN A 272 -16.11 15.34 3.84
C ASN A 272 -15.44 14.61 5.01
N PHE A 273 -14.14 14.38 4.87
CA PHE A 273 -13.29 13.85 5.91
C PHE A 273 -12.18 14.82 6.21
N SER A 274 -11.93 15.13 7.46
CA SER A 274 -10.86 16.03 7.84
C SER A 274 -10.17 15.58 9.12
N GLY A 275 -8.90 15.93 9.26
CA GLY A 275 -8.13 15.64 10.45
C GLY A 275 -6.95 16.58 10.61
N SER A 276 -6.63 16.94 11.88
CA SER A 276 -5.42 17.65 12.21
C SER A 276 -4.85 17.08 13.50
N LYS A 277 -3.60 16.62 13.47
CA LYS A 277 -2.94 15.95 14.57
C LYS A 277 -1.53 16.51 14.80
N PRO A 278 -1.00 16.40 16.03
CA PRO A 278 0.35 16.85 16.35
C PRO A 278 1.44 15.83 15.94
N ASN A 279 1.08 14.78 15.19
CA ASN A 279 1.97 13.71 14.75
C ASN A 279 1.44 13.06 13.45
N PHE A 280 2.19 12.09 12.90
CA PHE A 280 1.87 11.43 11.63
C PHE A 280 0.85 10.28 11.75
N GLU A 281 0.12 10.12 12.86
CA GLU A 281 -0.90 9.07 13.02
C GLU A 281 -1.90 9.02 11.87
N LEU A 282 -2.33 10.18 11.32
CA LEU A 282 -3.24 10.22 10.17
C LEU A 282 -2.66 9.51 8.93
N PHE A 283 -1.38 9.74 8.62
CA PHE A 283 -0.73 9.12 7.47
C PHE A 283 -0.37 7.65 7.74
N ILE A 284 0.05 7.33 8.97
CA ILE A 284 0.36 5.95 9.37
C ILE A 284 -0.90 5.08 9.27
N ALA A 285 -2.06 5.59 9.70
CA ALA A 285 -3.34 4.90 9.58
C ALA A 285 -3.73 4.57 8.13
N MET A 286 -3.38 5.45 7.19
CA MET A 286 -3.67 5.28 5.76
C MET A 286 -2.58 4.52 5.00
N ALA A 287 -1.40 4.33 5.60
CA ALA A 287 -0.29 3.65 4.96
C ALA A 287 -0.59 2.16 4.70
N PRO A 288 -0.01 1.56 3.63
CA PRO A 288 0.00 0.12 3.46
C PRO A 288 0.60 -0.60 4.67
N GLU A 289 0.11 -1.80 4.98
CA GLU A 289 0.55 -2.59 6.15
C GLU A 289 2.06 -2.81 6.19
N GLU A 290 2.68 -3.01 5.03
CA GLU A 290 4.11 -3.27 4.87
C GLU A 290 4.97 -2.08 5.32
N LEU A 291 4.45 -0.85 5.23
CA LEU A 291 5.14 0.39 5.62
C LEU A 291 4.94 0.75 7.08
N ILE A 292 3.88 0.29 7.73
CA ILE A 292 3.54 0.65 9.11
C ILE A 292 4.68 0.33 10.09
N PRO A 293 5.31 -0.87 10.07
CA PRO A 293 6.42 -1.17 10.98
C PRO A 293 7.63 -0.23 10.80
N VAL A 294 7.91 0.16 9.55
CA VAL A 294 9.00 1.10 9.24
C VAL A 294 8.67 2.50 9.77
N LEU A 295 7.45 2.99 9.53
CA LEU A 295 7.02 4.32 10.01
C LEU A 295 6.98 4.41 11.53
N ARG A 296 6.62 3.34 12.22
CA ARG A 296 6.58 3.27 13.69
C ARG A 296 7.96 3.22 14.36
N MET A 297 9.05 3.01 13.60
CA MET A 297 10.42 3.11 14.15
C MET A 297 10.83 4.55 14.47
N TYR A 298 10.09 5.54 13.99
CA TYR A 298 10.39 6.95 14.15
C TYR A 298 9.40 7.59 15.13
N ASP A 299 9.93 8.25 16.15
CA ASP A 299 9.11 9.24 16.85
C ASP A 299 8.92 10.47 15.96
N ASN A 300 7.73 11.04 16.00
CA ASN A 300 7.38 12.10 15.09
C ASN A 300 6.42 13.10 15.77
N LYS A 301 6.57 14.37 15.43
CA LYS A 301 5.67 15.46 15.80
C LYS A 301 5.62 16.48 14.69
N GLY A 302 4.58 17.30 14.69
CA GLY A 302 4.38 18.38 13.75
C GLY A 302 2.89 18.68 13.60
N ARG A 303 2.54 19.70 12.86
CA ARG A 303 1.16 19.96 12.50
C ARG A 303 0.82 19.20 11.23
N ILE A 304 0.12 18.07 11.37
CA ILE A 304 -0.28 17.20 10.28
C ILE A 304 -1.75 17.44 9.98
N TYR A 305 -2.10 17.61 8.71
CA TYR A 305 -3.48 17.82 8.29
C TYR A 305 -3.86 16.96 7.08
N PHE A 306 -5.13 16.65 7.03
CA PHE A 306 -5.76 15.90 5.95
C PHE A 306 -7.19 16.42 5.76
N ASP A 307 -7.59 16.64 4.53
CA ASP A 307 -8.93 17.06 4.14
C ASP A 307 -9.30 16.33 2.84
N ALA A 308 -10.39 15.56 2.86
CA ALA A 308 -10.81 14.78 1.70
C ALA A 308 -12.30 14.94 1.44
N THR A 309 -12.65 15.01 0.17
CA THR A 309 -14.01 15.05 -0.33
C THR A 309 -14.26 13.87 -1.27
N VAL A 310 -15.40 13.19 -1.06
CA VAL A 310 -15.93 12.15 -1.95
C VAL A 310 -17.30 12.60 -2.43
N ILE A 311 -17.44 12.96 -3.69
CA ILE A 311 -18.68 13.54 -4.22
C ILE A 311 -19.07 12.94 -5.57
N GLY A 312 -20.34 12.54 -5.70
CA GLY A 312 -20.92 12.06 -6.96
C GLY A 312 -21.75 10.80 -6.82
N LYS A 313 -22.23 10.30 -7.96
CA LYS A 313 -23.00 9.07 -8.06
C LYS A 313 -22.12 7.86 -7.83
N THR A 314 -22.68 6.81 -7.16
CA THR A 314 -21.95 5.56 -6.83
C THR A 314 -22.66 4.30 -7.30
N ALA A 315 -23.94 4.37 -7.71
CA ALA A 315 -24.68 3.24 -8.25
C ALA A 315 -24.56 3.16 -9.79
N ASN A 316 -25.04 2.04 -10.38
CA ASN A 316 -25.14 1.84 -11.82
C ASN A 316 -23.83 2.07 -12.60
N GLY A 317 -22.68 1.67 -12.00
CA GLY A 317 -21.35 1.81 -12.62
C GLY A 317 -20.73 3.21 -12.53
N TYR A 318 -21.42 4.18 -11.94
CA TYR A 318 -20.82 5.48 -11.65
C TYR A 318 -19.79 5.38 -10.52
N LYS A 319 -18.72 6.16 -10.64
CA LYS A 319 -17.71 6.34 -9.60
C LYS A 319 -17.76 7.80 -9.09
N PRO A 320 -17.66 8.04 -7.78
CA PRO A 320 -17.61 9.40 -7.24
C PRO A 320 -16.27 10.06 -7.57
N PHE A 321 -16.24 11.37 -7.57
CA PHE A 321 -14.99 12.13 -7.57
C PHE A 321 -14.40 12.11 -6.18
N ILE A 322 -13.09 11.84 -6.09
CA ILE A 322 -12.33 11.79 -4.85
C ILE A 322 -11.21 12.82 -4.97
N LYS A 323 -11.10 13.67 -3.97
CA LYS A 323 -9.96 14.57 -3.77
C LYS A 323 -9.56 14.56 -2.31
N ALA A 324 -8.27 14.50 -2.05
CA ALA A 324 -7.71 14.63 -0.72
C ALA A 324 -6.55 15.63 -0.75
N ASP A 325 -6.61 16.67 0.05
CA ASP A 325 -5.52 17.60 0.30
C ASP A 325 -4.87 17.24 1.64
N PHE A 326 -3.54 17.18 1.68
CA PHE A 326 -2.82 16.77 2.87
C PHE A 326 -1.46 17.47 3.00
N GLY A 327 -0.90 17.43 4.19
CA GLY A 327 0.43 17.99 4.40
C GLY A 327 0.90 17.99 5.84
N CYS A 328 2.08 18.54 6.02
CA CYS A 328 2.62 18.80 7.37
C CYS A 328 3.36 20.13 7.41
N GLU A 329 3.44 20.70 8.60
CA GLU A 329 4.19 21.91 8.91
C GLU A 329 4.98 21.73 10.20
N ASP A 330 6.24 22.20 10.18
CA ASP A 330 7.17 22.17 11.32
C ASP A 330 7.27 20.77 11.96
N ALA A 331 7.33 19.73 11.13
CA ALA A 331 7.36 18.36 11.59
C ALA A 331 8.79 17.83 11.72
N TYR A 332 8.93 16.72 12.44
CA TYR A 332 10.17 15.97 12.49
C TYR A 332 9.94 14.47 12.56
N PHE A 333 10.95 13.73 12.12
CA PHE A 333 11.12 12.30 12.38
C PHE A 333 12.41 12.06 13.15
N ASP A 334 12.34 11.31 14.24
CA ASP A 334 13.49 10.98 15.10
C ASP A 334 13.65 9.47 15.20
N ASN A 335 14.77 8.96 14.70
CA ASN A 335 15.15 7.57 14.87
C ASN A 335 16.05 7.45 16.11
N TYR A 336 15.44 7.25 17.28
CA TYR A 336 16.15 7.15 18.55
C TYR A 336 17.16 6.00 18.62
N SER A 337 16.92 4.91 17.87
CA SER A 337 17.81 3.75 17.90
C SER A 337 19.21 4.07 17.41
N VAL A 338 19.35 5.07 16.55
CA VAL A 338 20.61 5.52 15.94
C VAL A 338 20.93 6.99 16.23
N ASN A 339 20.09 7.65 17.04
CA ASN A 339 20.22 9.07 17.39
C ASN A 339 20.35 9.97 16.15
N LYS A 340 19.41 9.80 15.20
CA LYS A 340 19.36 10.58 13.95
C LYS A 340 17.99 11.19 13.77
N LYS A 341 17.94 12.49 13.54
CA LYS A 341 16.73 13.29 13.43
C LYS A 341 16.67 14.06 12.12
N LEU A 342 15.51 14.03 11.49
CA LEU A 342 15.14 14.86 10.35
C LEU A 342 14.16 15.94 10.85
N ASP A 343 14.61 17.19 10.87
CA ASP A 343 13.85 18.35 11.35
C ASP A 343 13.25 19.18 10.21
N ASP A 344 12.42 20.17 10.56
CA ASP A 344 11.83 21.18 9.66
C ASP A 344 11.17 20.55 8.45
N LEU A 345 10.50 19.39 8.66
CA LEU A 345 9.79 18.71 7.61
C LEU A 345 8.49 19.45 7.29
N ASN A 346 8.39 19.89 6.07
CA ASN A 346 7.23 20.58 5.54
C ASN A 346 6.91 20.04 4.14
N PHE A 347 5.63 19.85 3.85
CA PHE A 347 5.15 19.59 2.49
C PHE A 347 3.64 19.87 2.40
N LYS A 348 3.18 20.05 1.16
CA LYS A 348 1.75 20.07 0.79
C LYS A 348 1.56 19.08 -0.33
N GLY A 349 0.45 18.36 -0.28
CA GLY A 349 0.14 17.40 -1.31
C GLY A 349 -1.35 17.28 -1.56
N TYR A 350 -1.69 16.64 -2.65
CA TYR A 350 -3.07 16.23 -2.95
C TYR A 350 -3.07 14.89 -3.68
N PHE A 351 -4.18 14.22 -3.55
CA PHE A 351 -4.56 13.05 -4.35
C PHE A 351 -5.91 13.31 -5.00
N THR A 352 -6.10 12.83 -6.24
CA THR A 352 -7.40 12.82 -6.90
C THR A 352 -7.52 11.65 -7.87
N ASN A 353 -8.75 11.13 -8.05
CA ASN A 353 -9.02 10.16 -9.09
C ASN A 353 -9.35 10.82 -10.45
N GLY A 354 -9.30 12.15 -10.52
CA GLY A 354 -9.37 12.93 -11.75
C GLY A 354 -10.73 12.97 -12.44
N VAL A 355 -10.73 13.47 -13.66
CA VAL A 355 -11.96 13.77 -14.41
C VAL A 355 -12.73 12.49 -14.81
N LYS A 356 -12.02 11.44 -15.23
CA LYS A 356 -12.65 10.17 -15.58
C LYS A 356 -12.99 9.31 -14.36
N LYS A 357 -12.42 9.65 -13.19
CA LYS A 357 -12.63 8.95 -11.91
C LYS A 357 -12.13 7.50 -11.95
N ASP A 358 -11.04 7.27 -12.67
CA ASP A 358 -10.40 5.98 -12.86
C ASP A 358 -8.87 6.09 -12.74
N ILE A 359 -8.19 4.93 -12.78
CA ILE A 359 -6.73 4.84 -12.62
C ILE A 359 -5.96 5.63 -13.69
N THR A 360 -6.54 5.85 -14.90
CA THR A 360 -5.88 6.61 -15.98
C THR A 360 -5.83 8.11 -15.71
N THR A 361 -6.69 8.63 -14.84
CA THR A 361 -6.72 10.06 -14.45
C THR A 361 -6.39 10.31 -12.99
N MET A 362 -5.98 9.25 -12.26
CA MET A 362 -5.46 9.43 -10.90
C MET A 362 -4.20 10.28 -10.89
N GLU A 363 -4.11 11.15 -9.91
CA GLU A 363 -2.94 11.99 -9.67
C GLU A 363 -2.62 12.05 -8.18
N PHE A 364 -1.33 11.84 -7.86
CA PHE A 364 -0.75 12.04 -6.54
C PHE A 364 0.35 13.10 -6.66
N ASN A 365 0.28 14.12 -5.82
CA ASN A 365 1.20 15.24 -5.86
C ASN A 365 1.70 15.60 -4.46
N VAL A 366 3.01 15.81 -4.33
CA VAL A 366 3.63 16.42 -3.15
C VAL A 366 4.49 17.58 -3.61
N GLN A 367 4.22 18.74 -3.08
CA GLN A 367 4.89 20.00 -3.41
C GLN A 367 5.55 20.61 -2.18
N ASN A 368 6.53 21.46 -2.43
CA ASN A 368 7.23 22.22 -1.40
C ASN A 368 7.77 21.33 -0.28
N PHE A 369 8.16 20.10 -0.66
CA PHE A 369 8.83 19.23 0.29
C PHE A 369 10.14 19.90 0.73
N SER A 370 10.29 20.06 2.02
CA SER A 370 11.53 20.51 2.63
C SER A 370 11.77 19.79 3.94
N ALA A 371 13.01 19.44 4.21
CA ALA A 371 13.42 18.87 5.47
C ALA A 371 14.89 19.19 5.73
N ARG A 372 15.30 19.22 6.99
CA ARG A 372 16.65 19.50 7.40
C ARG A 372 17.24 18.30 8.15
N PRO A 373 18.16 17.55 7.50
CA PRO A 373 19.00 16.59 8.21
C PRO A 373 19.98 17.32 9.14
N GLU A 374 20.75 16.60 9.96
CA GLU A 374 21.75 17.18 10.87
C GLU A 374 22.68 18.19 10.17
N ALA A 375 23.09 17.91 8.94
CA ALA A 375 23.84 18.81 8.08
C ALA A 375 23.26 18.76 6.66
N GLY A 376 22.94 19.93 6.11
CA GLY A 376 22.42 20.07 4.77
C GLY A 376 20.92 20.36 4.69
N LYS A 377 20.31 19.98 3.58
CA LYS A 377 18.88 20.21 3.28
C LYS A 377 18.34 19.14 2.34
N PHE A 378 17.05 18.87 2.44
CA PHE A 378 16.26 18.20 1.42
C PHE A 378 15.18 19.15 0.94
N THR A 379 15.06 19.34 -0.36
CA THR A 379 13.93 20.04 -0.99
C THR A 379 13.51 19.30 -2.24
N GLY A 380 12.22 19.32 -2.55
CA GLY A 380 11.75 18.60 -3.73
C GLY A 380 10.26 18.64 -3.95
N SER A 381 9.85 17.89 -4.95
CA SER A 381 8.45 17.63 -5.29
C SER A 381 8.34 16.30 -6.01
N ILE A 382 7.18 15.68 -5.90
CA ILE A 382 6.82 14.51 -6.68
C ILE A 382 5.41 14.67 -7.23
N ASN A 383 5.23 14.33 -8.50
CA ASN A 383 3.92 14.24 -9.12
C ASN A 383 3.85 12.94 -9.90
N VAL A 384 2.83 12.14 -9.60
CA VAL A 384 2.54 10.87 -10.28
C VAL A 384 1.17 10.99 -10.91
N LYS A 385 1.07 10.82 -12.23
CA LYS A 385 -0.18 10.82 -13.00
C LYS A 385 -0.37 9.48 -13.69
N ASN A 386 -1.64 9.16 -14.01
CA ASN A 386 -2.00 7.97 -14.77
C ASN A 386 -1.44 6.68 -14.12
N PHE A 387 -2.14 6.18 -13.09
CA PHE A 387 -1.70 5.00 -12.32
C PHE A 387 -1.77 3.67 -13.10
N GLU A 388 -2.40 3.65 -14.27
CA GLU A 388 -2.32 2.51 -15.20
C GLU A 388 -0.96 2.43 -15.91
N SER A 389 -0.45 3.60 -16.33
CA SER A 389 0.87 3.78 -16.94
C SER A 389 1.51 5.03 -16.32
N PRO A 390 2.13 4.91 -15.13
CA PRO A 390 2.49 6.06 -14.32
C PRO A 390 3.48 7.00 -14.98
N GLU A 391 3.12 8.27 -15.08
CA GLU A 391 4.01 9.38 -15.42
C GLU A 391 4.52 9.98 -14.11
N ILE A 392 5.81 9.84 -13.82
CA ILE A 392 6.42 10.33 -12.60
C ILE A 392 7.28 11.56 -12.92
N ASN A 393 6.92 12.70 -12.32
CA ASN A 393 7.77 13.87 -12.25
C ASN A 393 8.34 13.98 -10.84
N PHE A 394 9.64 13.87 -10.73
CA PHE A 394 10.35 13.92 -9.47
C PHE A 394 11.45 14.98 -9.54
N ASN A 395 11.40 15.92 -8.62
CA ASN A 395 12.44 16.94 -8.46
C ASN A 395 12.99 16.84 -7.05
N ILE A 396 14.31 16.77 -6.93
CA ILE A 396 15.00 16.85 -5.65
C ILE A 396 16.23 17.74 -5.78
N ASP A 397 16.42 18.60 -4.81
CA ASP A 397 17.66 19.33 -4.56
C ASP A 397 18.04 19.11 -3.10
N SER A 398 19.10 18.37 -2.89
CA SER A 398 19.48 17.93 -1.55
C SER A 398 20.98 17.97 -1.34
N GLU A 399 21.35 18.28 -0.12
CA GLU A 399 22.70 18.25 0.39
C GLU A 399 22.67 17.57 1.76
N PHE A 400 23.43 16.48 1.92
CA PHE A 400 23.42 15.71 3.15
C PHE A 400 24.69 14.88 3.34
N GLU A 401 24.95 14.50 4.58
CA GLU A 401 25.97 13.50 4.90
C GLU A 401 25.42 12.09 4.67
N LEU A 402 26.14 11.26 3.92
CA LEU A 402 25.68 9.91 3.59
C LEU A 402 25.54 9.03 4.85
N GLU A 403 26.42 9.24 5.84
CA GLU A 403 26.34 8.58 7.13
C GLU A 403 25.00 8.84 7.86
N PHE A 404 24.49 10.08 7.75
CA PHE A 404 23.18 10.43 8.28
C PHE A 404 22.10 9.58 7.62
N LEU A 405 22.03 9.58 6.29
CA LEU A 405 20.99 8.88 5.55
C LEU A 405 21.04 7.37 5.78
N ALA A 406 22.24 6.79 5.74
CA ALA A 406 22.43 5.35 5.96
C ALA A 406 21.97 4.89 7.35
N LYS A 407 22.29 5.64 8.38
CA LYS A 407 21.87 5.35 9.76
C LYS A 407 20.39 5.65 9.95
N PHE A 408 19.91 6.80 9.47
CA PHE A 408 18.51 7.20 9.62
C PHE A 408 17.56 6.18 8.98
N LEU A 409 17.87 5.68 7.78
CA LEU A 409 17.10 4.68 7.06
C LEU A 409 17.45 3.23 7.45
N ASN A 410 18.40 3.03 8.37
CA ASN A 410 18.85 1.69 8.80
C ASN A 410 19.38 0.80 7.65
N LEU A 411 20.16 1.37 6.73
CA LEU A 411 20.75 0.65 5.61
C LEU A 411 21.92 -0.22 6.11
N LYS A 412 21.74 -1.55 6.10
CA LYS A 412 22.69 -2.53 6.67
C LYS A 412 23.83 -2.90 5.72
N ASP A 413 23.65 -2.71 4.42
CA ASP A 413 24.56 -3.24 3.40
C ASP A 413 25.81 -2.39 3.18
N LEU A 414 25.80 -1.14 3.64
CA LEU A 414 26.93 -0.24 3.51
C LEU A 414 27.46 0.15 4.90
N GLN A 415 28.69 -0.30 5.19
CA GLN A 415 29.38 0.01 6.44
C GLN A 415 30.34 1.19 6.27
N ASN A 416 30.57 1.93 7.35
CA ASN A 416 31.53 3.06 7.38
C ASN A 416 31.28 4.14 6.30
N LEU A 417 30.02 4.40 5.99
CA LEU A 417 29.65 5.46 5.07
C LEU A 417 30.01 6.83 5.63
N LYS A 418 30.81 7.57 4.89
CA LYS A 418 31.16 8.98 5.18
C LYS A 418 31.16 9.74 3.86
N GLY A 419 30.86 11.00 3.92
CA GLY A 419 30.94 11.88 2.78
C GLY A 419 29.68 12.70 2.56
N LYS A 420 29.85 13.78 1.84
CA LYS A 420 28.79 14.73 1.54
C LYS A 420 28.25 14.47 0.14
N VAL A 421 26.95 14.39 0.03
CA VAL A 421 26.25 14.20 -1.24
C VAL A 421 25.48 15.47 -1.56
N ASN A 422 25.71 16.03 -2.74
CA ASN A 422 24.84 17.03 -3.35
C ASN A 422 24.13 16.35 -4.51
N LEU A 423 22.80 16.22 -4.42
CA LEU A 423 21.99 15.58 -5.44
C LEU A 423 20.99 16.60 -5.98
N VAL A 424 21.11 16.93 -7.24
CA VAL A 424 20.07 17.64 -7.99
C VAL A 424 19.55 16.70 -9.04
N MET A 425 18.28 16.34 -8.91
CA MET A 425 17.62 15.42 -9.83
C MET A 425 16.27 15.98 -10.27
N ASN A 426 16.12 16.09 -11.58
CA ASN A 426 14.84 16.39 -12.23
C ASN A 426 14.54 15.22 -13.16
N PHE A 427 13.53 14.46 -12.82
CA PHE A 427 13.18 13.25 -13.53
C PHE A 427 11.73 13.32 -13.98
N THR A 428 11.50 13.07 -15.26
CA THR A 428 10.16 12.92 -15.85
C THR A 428 10.15 11.64 -16.66
N ASP A 429 9.37 10.66 -16.23
CA ASP A 429 9.29 9.36 -16.88
C ASP A 429 7.86 8.80 -16.89
N ILE A 430 7.60 7.94 -17.87
CA ILE A 430 6.42 7.09 -17.93
C ILE A 430 6.87 5.68 -17.58
N ILE A 431 6.49 5.20 -16.40
CA ILE A 431 6.81 3.86 -15.94
C ILE A 431 5.66 2.93 -16.35
N ASP A 432 5.94 1.97 -17.22
CA ASP A 432 5.06 0.85 -17.52
C ASP A 432 5.55 -0.36 -16.71
N LEU A 433 4.87 -0.66 -15.60
CA LEU A 433 5.26 -1.74 -14.70
C LEU A 433 5.07 -3.13 -15.33
N GLU A 434 4.18 -3.27 -16.30
CA GLU A 434 3.96 -4.53 -17.03
C GLU A 434 4.97 -4.73 -18.16
N ASN A 435 5.46 -3.63 -18.75
CA ASN A 435 6.40 -3.65 -19.87
C ASN A 435 7.53 -2.61 -19.67
N PRO A 436 8.52 -2.89 -18.82
CA PRO A 436 9.62 -1.95 -18.56
C PRO A 436 10.37 -1.50 -19.83
N GLU A 437 10.44 -2.35 -20.85
CA GLU A 437 11.07 -2.02 -22.16
C GLU A 437 10.31 -0.94 -22.94
N LYS A 438 8.97 -0.88 -22.80
CA LYS A 438 8.17 0.21 -23.39
C LYS A 438 8.38 1.54 -22.69
N SER A 439 8.56 1.50 -21.37
CA SER A 439 8.92 2.69 -20.59
C SER A 439 10.22 3.30 -21.10
N ILE A 440 11.22 2.48 -21.37
CA ILE A 440 12.53 2.92 -21.87
C ILE A 440 12.44 3.55 -23.25
N SER A 441 11.59 3.02 -24.14
CA SER A 441 11.41 3.61 -25.48
C SER A 441 10.78 5.00 -25.47
N LYS A 442 10.06 5.34 -24.41
CA LYS A 442 9.43 6.66 -24.18
C LYS A 442 10.35 7.64 -23.44
N LEU A 443 11.44 7.18 -22.86
CA LEU A 443 12.44 7.98 -22.13
C LEU A 443 13.17 9.03 -23.00
N ASN A 444 12.92 9.08 -24.29
CA ASN A 444 13.59 10.01 -25.21
C ASN A 444 13.24 11.49 -25.00
N GLU A 445 12.32 11.81 -24.10
CA GLU A 445 11.75 13.17 -24.04
C GLU A 445 11.92 13.84 -22.68
N SER A 446 13.05 14.09 -22.16
CA SER A 446 13.22 15.11 -21.12
C SER A 446 13.39 14.69 -19.67
N TYR A 447 14.41 13.96 -19.33
CA TYR A 447 14.88 14.14 -17.97
C TYR A 447 16.29 14.68 -17.91
N PHE A 448 16.51 15.52 -16.92
CA PHE A 448 17.81 16.01 -16.55
C PHE A 448 18.09 15.56 -15.13
N THR A 449 19.14 14.79 -14.95
CA THR A 449 19.61 14.37 -13.64
C THR A 449 21.03 14.89 -13.47
N GLU A 450 21.28 15.58 -12.39
CA GLU A 450 22.62 16.03 -12.01
C GLU A 450 22.99 15.40 -10.68
N LEU A 451 24.12 14.71 -10.62
CA LEU A 451 24.64 14.06 -9.43
C LEU A 451 26.01 14.64 -9.10
N LYS A 452 26.12 15.28 -7.94
CA LYS A 452 27.39 15.76 -7.37
C LYS A 452 27.64 15.04 -6.06
N ILE A 453 28.77 14.37 -5.98
CA ILE A 453 29.25 13.71 -4.74
C ILE A 453 30.59 14.31 -4.38
N LYS A 454 30.83 14.59 -3.12
CA LYS A 454 32.10 15.11 -2.62
C LYS A 454 32.56 14.35 -1.38
N ASN A 455 33.86 14.00 -1.37
CA ASN A 455 34.54 13.36 -0.25
C ASN A 455 33.82 12.12 0.31
N LEU A 456 33.11 11.40 -0.55
CA LEU A 456 32.44 10.17 -0.14
C LEU A 456 33.48 9.08 0.10
N SER A 457 33.33 8.36 1.19
CA SER A 457 34.11 7.16 1.48
C SER A 457 33.21 6.09 2.04
N PHE A 458 33.36 4.86 1.56
CA PHE A 458 32.59 3.73 2.08
C PHE A 458 33.38 2.43 2.00
N SER A 459 32.94 1.46 2.78
CA SER A 459 33.35 0.06 2.68
C SER A 459 32.12 -0.84 2.51
N SER A 460 32.31 -1.94 1.83
CA SER A 460 31.27 -2.99 1.67
C SER A 460 31.92 -4.33 1.97
N PRO A 461 31.18 -5.32 2.47
CA PRO A 461 31.68 -6.69 2.63
C PRO A 461 32.22 -7.33 1.34
N THR A 462 31.74 -6.84 0.18
CA THR A 462 32.16 -7.30 -1.14
C THR A 462 33.44 -6.63 -1.66
N LEU A 463 33.95 -5.61 -0.98
CA LEU A 463 35.15 -4.89 -1.37
C LEU A 463 36.34 -5.33 -0.51
N ALA A 464 37.46 -5.68 -1.12
CA ALA A 464 38.68 -6.04 -0.43
C ALA A 464 39.26 -4.87 0.38
N VAL A 465 39.11 -3.67 -0.13
CA VAL A 465 39.59 -2.43 0.50
C VAL A 465 38.52 -1.34 0.38
N PRO A 466 38.47 -0.36 1.31
CA PRO A 466 37.50 0.72 1.21
C PRO A 466 37.81 1.66 0.04
N ILE A 467 36.74 2.17 -0.57
CA ILE A 467 36.82 3.25 -1.55
C ILE A 467 36.77 4.57 -0.77
N LYS A 468 37.66 5.50 -1.12
CA LYS A 468 37.84 6.77 -0.40
C LYS A 468 37.91 7.95 -1.36
N ASP A 469 37.66 9.12 -0.79
CA ASP A 469 37.82 10.41 -1.48
C ASP A 469 37.11 10.46 -2.84
N ILE A 470 35.88 9.91 -2.91
CA ILE A 470 35.09 9.93 -4.14
C ILE A 470 34.56 11.34 -4.35
N ASP A 471 35.02 11.97 -5.41
CA ASP A 471 34.45 13.19 -5.97
C ASP A 471 33.88 12.86 -7.34
N LEU A 472 32.58 13.01 -7.51
CA LEU A 472 31.85 12.68 -8.74
C LEU A 472 30.99 13.85 -9.18
N TYR A 473 31.05 14.18 -10.45
CA TYR A 473 30.07 15.00 -11.12
C TYR A 473 29.63 14.33 -12.42
N ALA A 474 28.38 13.92 -12.44
CA ALA A 474 27.74 13.31 -13.61
C ALA A 474 26.37 13.93 -13.82
N TYR A 475 25.93 13.97 -15.06
CA TYR A 475 24.58 14.41 -15.42
C TYR A 475 24.04 13.59 -16.59
N MET A 476 22.71 13.55 -16.68
CA MET A 476 22.01 12.91 -17.78
C MET A 476 21.32 13.94 -18.65
N LYS A 477 21.35 13.71 -19.95
CA LYS A 477 20.57 14.44 -20.94
C LYS A 477 19.89 13.43 -21.85
N GLY A 478 18.57 13.27 -21.67
CA GLY A 478 17.89 12.12 -22.25
C GLY A 478 18.44 10.82 -21.68
N ASN A 479 18.72 9.84 -22.53
CA ASN A 479 19.27 8.55 -22.12
C ASN A 479 20.80 8.57 -21.89
N GLU A 480 21.47 9.57 -22.45
CA GLU A 480 22.92 9.70 -22.33
C GLU A 480 23.32 10.20 -20.94
N ALA A 481 24.19 9.45 -20.27
CA ALA A 481 24.85 9.87 -19.05
C ALA A 481 26.26 10.38 -19.38
N LYS A 482 26.60 11.58 -18.91
CA LYS A 482 27.94 12.16 -19.01
C LYS A 482 28.59 12.21 -17.65
N ILE A 483 29.82 11.73 -17.57
CA ILE A 483 30.68 11.79 -16.41
C ILE A 483 31.72 12.87 -16.70
N GLU A 484 31.54 14.05 -16.10
CA GLU A 484 32.52 15.13 -16.21
C GLU A 484 33.81 14.79 -15.49
N TYR A 485 33.66 14.23 -14.29
CA TYR A 485 34.75 13.63 -13.53
C TYR A 485 34.22 12.62 -12.50
N ALA A 486 35.01 11.59 -12.28
CA ALA A 486 34.87 10.64 -11.18
C ALA A 486 36.28 10.34 -10.64
N ASP A 487 36.62 10.97 -9.54
CA ASP A 487 37.92 10.87 -8.88
C ASP A 487 37.75 10.05 -7.59
N PHE A 488 38.55 9.02 -7.39
CA PHE A 488 38.47 8.21 -6.19
C PHE A 488 39.74 7.40 -5.92
N LYS A 489 39.85 6.90 -4.69
CA LYS A 489 40.93 6.01 -4.25
C LYS A 489 40.40 4.67 -3.79
N ILE A 490 41.06 3.61 -4.18
CA ILE A 490 40.83 2.25 -3.72
C ILE A 490 42.17 1.75 -3.13
N GLY A 491 42.21 1.65 -1.79
CA GLY A 491 43.47 1.34 -1.14
C GLY A 491 44.56 2.39 -1.43
N LYS A 492 45.60 2.02 -2.18
CA LYS A 492 46.68 2.90 -2.65
C LYS A 492 46.46 3.44 -4.06
N SER A 493 45.52 2.83 -4.78
CA SER A 493 45.22 3.15 -6.16
C SER A 493 44.43 4.45 -6.24
N ASP A 494 44.77 5.32 -7.20
CA ASP A 494 44.00 6.50 -7.60
C ASP A 494 43.38 6.27 -8.97
N LEU A 495 42.16 6.77 -9.17
CA LEU A 495 41.45 6.69 -10.45
C LEU A 495 40.76 8.01 -10.76
N HIS A 496 40.94 8.47 -11.97
CA HIS A 496 40.31 9.65 -12.56
C HIS A 496 39.63 9.23 -13.84
N ILE A 497 38.30 9.29 -13.87
CA ILE A 497 37.48 8.83 -15.00
C ILE A 497 36.61 9.98 -15.48
N ASN A 498 36.56 10.19 -16.78
CA ASN A 498 35.52 10.98 -17.42
C ASN A 498 35.03 10.26 -18.70
N GLY A 499 33.87 10.69 -19.25
CA GLY A 499 33.34 10.05 -20.43
C GLY A 499 31.82 10.07 -20.53
N SER A 500 31.27 9.13 -21.30
CA SER A 500 29.84 9.02 -21.50
C SER A 500 29.35 7.58 -21.65
N ILE A 501 28.05 7.39 -21.35
CA ILE A 501 27.30 6.15 -21.54
C ILE A 501 26.06 6.51 -22.34
N SER A 502 25.89 5.93 -23.53
CA SER A 502 24.84 6.33 -24.47
C SER A 502 23.41 6.09 -23.99
N ASP A 503 23.21 5.09 -23.13
CA ASP A 503 21.89 4.75 -22.60
C ASP A 503 22.01 4.12 -21.21
N LEU A 504 22.09 4.96 -20.17
CA LEU A 504 22.14 4.51 -18.79
C LEU A 504 20.85 3.82 -18.32
N PRO A 505 19.64 4.28 -18.66
CA PRO A 505 18.41 3.57 -18.37
C PRO A 505 18.39 2.13 -18.89
N ALA A 506 18.88 1.89 -20.09
CA ALA A 506 18.97 0.54 -20.64
C ALA A 506 19.80 -0.41 -19.76
N ILE A 507 20.87 0.10 -19.12
CA ILE A 507 21.69 -0.66 -18.16
C ILE A 507 20.89 -0.93 -16.88
N ILE A 508 20.25 0.09 -16.32
CA ILE A 508 19.48 -0.02 -15.08
C ILE A 508 18.34 -1.06 -15.19
N HIS A 509 17.70 -1.10 -16.35
CA HIS A 509 16.58 -2.02 -16.63
C HIS A 509 16.98 -3.33 -17.32
N HIS A 510 18.29 -3.62 -17.44
CA HIS A 510 18.82 -4.88 -17.99
C HIS A 510 18.30 -5.24 -19.39
N THR A 511 18.11 -4.25 -20.27
CA THR A 511 17.52 -4.47 -21.59
C THR A 511 18.54 -5.01 -22.59
N SER A 512 18.03 -5.57 -23.70
CA SER A 512 18.89 -6.00 -24.83
C SER A 512 19.32 -4.86 -25.76
N LYS A 513 19.03 -3.60 -25.41
CA LYS A 513 19.34 -2.43 -26.19
C LYS A 513 20.85 -2.25 -26.32
N PRO A 514 21.38 -1.93 -27.53
CA PRO A 514 22.81 -1.66 -27.73
C PRO A 514 23.21 -0.37 -27.01
N ILE A 515 24.33 -0.40 -26.35
CA ILE A 515 24.94 0.75 -25.67
C ILE A 515 26.39 0.92 -26.09
N THR A 516 26.83 2.16 -26.07
CA THR A 516 28.23 2.55 -26.24
C THR A 516 28.66 3.31 -25.00
N THR A 517 29.80 2.92 -24.46
CA THR A 517 30.46 3.60 -23.34
C THR A 517 31.79 4.12 -23.85
N ASP A 518 32.06 5.39 -23.63
CA ASP A 518 33.31 6.07 -24.02
C ASP A 518 33.93 6.64 -22.74
N LEU A 519 35.10 6.12 -22.35
CA LEU A 519 35.75 6.43 -21.07
C LEU A 519 37.21 6.82 -21.27
N HIS A 520 37.59 7.91 -20.62
CA HIS A 520 38.97 8.33 -20.45
C HIS A 520 39.38 8.07 -18.99
N ILE A 521 40.32 7.17 -18.80
CA ILE A 521 40.76 6.69 -17.49
C ILE A 521 42.23 7.07 -17.27
N LYS A 522 42.51 7.76 -16.14
CA LYS A 522 43.87 8.09 -15.73
C LYS A 522 44.13 7.61 -14.32
N SER A 523 45.37 7.19 -14.06
CA SER A 523 45.83 6.81 -12.72
C SER A 523 47.33 7.05 -12.61
N ASN A 524 47.77 7.64 -11.50
CA ASN A 524 49.18 7.72 -11.20
C ASN A 524 49.73 6.38 -10.70
N TYR A 525 48.92 5.65 -9.96
CA TYR A 525 49.22 4.35 -9.42
C TYR A 525 47.99 3.49 -9.33
N LEU A 526 48.00 2.30 -9.90
CA LEU A 526 46.94 1.34 -9.92
C LEU A 526 47.44 -0.03 -9.49
N ASP A 527 46.94 -0.58 -8.42
CA ASP A 527 47.20 -1.94 -7.94
C ASP A 527 46.01 -2.82 -8.34
N LEU A 528 46.23 -3.73 -9.31
CA LEU A 528 45.14 -4.57 -9.83
C LEU A 528 44.57 -5.51 -8.78
N PHE A 529 45.36 -5.89 -7.78
CA PHE A 529 44.89 -6.73 -6.69
C PHE A 529 43.87 -5.99 -5.80
N GLU A 530 44.07 -4.70 -5.55
CA GLU A 530 43.11 -3.89 -4.78
C GLU A 530 41.77 -3.71 -5.51
N LEU A 531 41.78 -3.66 -6.85
CA LEU A 531 40.57 -3.52 -7.67
C LEU A 531 39.77 -4.79 -7.78
N THR A 532 40.44 -5.92 -7.96
CA THR A 532 39.77 -7.21 -8.28
C THR A 532 39.29 -7.94 -7.03
N GLY A 533 39.71 -7.51 -5.83
CA GLY A 533 39.27 -7.98 -4.53
C GLY A 533 39.28 -9.50 -4.36
N SER A 534 40.04 -9.98 -3.37
CA SER A 534 40.00 -11.35 -2.82
C SER A 534 40.21 -12.57 -3.76
N ASP A 535 40.65 -13.57 -3.19
CA ASP A 535 40.82 -15.02 -3.37
C ASP A 535 40.61 -15.67 -4.75
N SER A 536 39.77 -15.17 -5.64
CA SER A 536 39.45 -15.85 -6.91
C SER A 536 40.42 -15.55 -8.07
N ILE A 537 41.21 -14.47 -8.01
CA ILE A 537 42.20 -14.14 -9.06
C ILE A 537 43.56 -13.85 -8.42
N LYS A 538 44.15 -14.88 -7.81
CA LYS A 538 45.50 -14.79 -7.24
C LYS A 538 46.63 -14.44 -8.22
N SER A 539 46.33 -14.29 -9.52
CA SER A 539 47.31 -14.07 -10.59
C SER A 539 47.54 -12.62 -11.00
N PHE A 540 46.77 -11.67 -10.48
CA PHE A 540 46.89 -10.27 -10.86
C PHE A 540 47.66 -9.42 -9.83
N ASP A 541 48.81 -9.88 -9.32
CA ASP A 541 49.76 -9.04 -8.55
C ASP A 541 50.50 -8.08 -9.47
N GLU A 542 49.76 -7.27 -10.26
CA GLU A 542 50.35 -6.29 -11.13
C GLU A 542 50.03 -4.86 -10.66
N GLN A 543 51.00 -3.99 -10.83
CA GLN A 543 50.89 -2.58 -10.48
C GLN A 543 51.20 -1.73 -11.71
N ILE A 544 50.31 -0.83 -12.06
CA ILE A 544 50.42 0.05 -13.19
C ILE A 544 50.73 1.46 -12.72
N LYS A 545 51.77 2.08 -13.28
CA LYS A 545 52.14 3.47 -13.03
C LYS A 545 51.87 4.34 -14.25
N ASN A 546 51.34 5.53 -13.99
CA ASN A 546 51.05 6.53 -15.04
C ASN A 546 50.14 5.98 -16.13
N LEU A 547 49.05 5.30 -15.76
CA LEU A 547 48.02 4.82 -16.68
C LEU A 547 47.34 6.01 -17.38
N SER A 548 47.21 5.95 -18.70
CA SER A 548 46.25 6.74 -19.47
C SER A 548 45.61 5.81 -20.47
N LEU A 549 44.30 5.68 -20.42
CA LEU A 549 43.53 4.74 -21.24
C LEU A 549 42.30 5.42 -21.80
N ASP A 550 42.18 5.44 -23.13
CA ASP A 550 40.99 5.85 -23.87
C ASP A 550 40.30 4.59 -24.37
N LEU A 551 39.08 4.30 -23.83
CA LEU A 551 38.36 3.06 -24.04
C LEU A 551 36.95 3.32 -24.55
N VAL A 552 36.64 2.76 -25.72
CA VAL A 552 35.27 2.68 -26.23
C VAL A 552 34.78 1.23 -26.11
N PHE A 553 33.65 1.05 -25.46
CA PHE A 553 33.03 -0.26 -25.26
C PHE A 553 31.63 -0.29 -25.85
N LYS A 554 31.36 -1.27 -26.74
CA LYS A 554 30.05 -1.49 -27.37
C LYS A 554 29.51 -2.85 -26.98
N SER A 555 28.28 -2.86 -26.41
CA SER A 555 27.63 -4.07 -25.96
C SER A 555 26.12 -3.92 -25.94
N SER A 556 25.40 -4.89 -25.38
CA SER A 556 24.04 -4.68 -24.93
C SER A 556 24.02 -4.49 -23.42
N ALA A 557 23.05 -3.73 -22.91
CA ALA A 557 22.90 -3.51 -21.48
C ALA A 557 22.80 -4.85 -20.72
N LYS A 558 22.03 -5.80 -21.24
CA LYS A 558 21.89 -7.15 -20.67
C LYS A 558 23.23 -7.90 -20.63
N ALA A 559 24.03 -7.82 -21.69
CA ALA A 559 25.33 -8.49 -21.75
C ALA A 559 26.35 -7.94 -20.73
N ILE A 560 26.25 -6.65 -20.38
CA ILE A 560 27.09 -6.04 -19.34
C ILE A 560 26.69 -6.54 -17.95
N THR A 561 25.39 -6.60 -17.67
CA THR A 561 24.87 -6.83 -16.30
C THR A 561 24.77 -8.31 -15.95
N GLU A 562 24.63 -9.20 -16.95
CA GLU A 562 24.45 -10.64 -16.73
C GLU A 562 25.72 -11.47 -16.99
N SER A 563 26.83 -10.85 -17.43
CA SER A 563 28.08 -11.58 -17.65
C SER A 563 28.76 -11.92 -16.32
N PRO A 564 29.01 -13.20 -16.04
CA PRO A 564 29.54 -13.62 -14.73
C PRO A 564 31.03 -13.30 -14.56
N ASN A 565 31.79 -13.11 -15.64
CA ASN A 565 33.25 -12.94 -15.63
C ASN A 565 33.67 -11.62 -16.28
N LEU A 566 33.78 -11.59 -17.59
CA LEU A 566 34.12 -10.39 -18.34
C LEU A 566 32.88 -9.88 -19.08
N PRO A 567 32.67 -8.55 -19.16
CA PRO A 567 31.56 -8.02 -19.93
C PRO A 567 31.74 -8.38 -21.42
N MET A 568 30.66 -8.96 -22.01
CA MET A 568 30.67 -9.33 -23.44
C MET A 568 30.47 -8.10 -24.32
N GLY A 569 31.20 -8.03 -25.41
CA GLY A 569 31.07 -6.96 -26.38
C GLY A 569 32.35 -6.67 -27.15
N GLU A 570 32.37 -5.53 -27.82
CA GLU A 570 33.52 -5.00 -28.56
C GLU A 570 34.20 -3.91 -27.74
N PHE A 571 35.50 -4.02 -27.56
CA PHE A 571 36.34 -3.06 -26.85
C PHE A 571 37.32 -2.46 -27.80
N PHE A 572 37.34 -1.15 -27.88
CA PHE A 572 38.32 -0.39 -28.66
C PHE A 572 39.18 0.40 -27.69
N ILE A 573 40.45 0.03 -27.60
CA ILE A 573 41.46 0.84 -26.90
C ILE A 573 42.02 1.80 -27.95
N GLU A 574 41.70 3.08 -27.81
CA GLU A 574 42.18 4.09 -28.75
C GLU A 574 43.57 4.58 -28.37
N ASN A 575 43.88 4.60 -27.09
CA ASN A 575 45.20 4.95 -26.59
C ASN A 575 45.43 4.30 -25.22
N LEU A 576 46.62 3.74 -25.01
CA LEU A 576 47.06 3.24 -23.71
C LEU A 576 48.52 3.61 -23.49
N TYR A 577 48.76 4.23 -22.36
CA TYR A 577 50.10 4.42 -21.80
C TYR A 577 50.13 3.78 -20.41
N ALA A 578 51.16 2.94 -20.12
CA ALA A 578 51.32 2.27 -18.85
C ALA A 578 52.78 1.86 -18.58
N LYS A 579 53.13 1.80 -17.27
CA LYS A 579 54.34 1.16 -16.76
C LYS A 579 53.95 0.08 -15.76
N LEU A 580 54.33 -1.16 -16.06
CA LEU A 580 53.99 -2.31 -15.26
C LEU A 580 55.10 -2.60 -14.23
N LYS A 581 54.74 -3.16 -13.06
CA LYS A 581 55.66 -3.54 -11.98
C LYS A 581 56.61 -4.65 -12.44
N HIS A 582 56.05 -5.73 -13.02
CA HIS A 582 56.80 -6.91 -13.42
C HIS A 582 57.40 -6.80 -14.82
N TYR A 583 57.06 -5.77 -15.53
CA TYR A 583 57.59 -5.47 -16.84
C TYR A 583 58.01 -4.00 -16.93
N PRO A 584 59.29 -3.67 -16.61
CA PRO A 584 59.74 -2.29 -16.37
C PRO A 584 59.85 -1.43 -17.63
N HIS A 585 59.36 -1.88 -18.76
CA HIS A 585 59.32 -1.15 -20.02
C HIS A 585 58.07 -0.24 -20.07
N THR A 586 58.16 0.79 -20.86
CA THR A 586 57.05 1.71 -21.12
C THR A 586 56.19 1.17 -22.24
N LEU A 587 54.93 0.97 -22.00
CA LEU A 587 53.91 0.63 -22.97
C LEU A 587 53.23 1.94 -23.41
N HIS A 588 53.27 2.25 -24.72
CA HIS A 588 52.67 3.48 -25.23
C HIS A 588 52.19 3.34 -26.70
N ASP A 589 51.35 4.27 -27.11
CA ASP A 589 50.70 4.29 -28.42
C ASP A 589 49.94 3.01 -28.74
N PHE A 590 49.29 2.41 -27.75
CA PHE A 590 48.52 1.21 -27.90
C PHE A 590 47.15 1.49 -28.51
N HIS A 591 46.82 0.70 -29.53
CA HIS A 591 45.50 0.59 -30.12
C HIS A 591 45.10 -0.87 -30.13
N ALA A 592 43.88 -1.18 -29.68
CA ALA A 592 43.39 -2.54 -29.70
C ALA A 592 41.91 -2.60 -30.08
N ASP A 593 41.60 -3.60 -30.89
CA ASP A 593 40.24 -4.03 -31.20
C ASP A 593 40.05 -5.44 -30.64
N LEU A 594 39.23 -5.54 -29.58
CA LEU A 594 39.00 -6.76 -28.83
C LEU A 594 37.52 -7.13 -28.87
N PHE A 595 37.23 -8.40 -29.02
CA PHE A 595 35.90 -8.94 -28.98
C PHE A 595 35.80 -10.04 -27.94
N ILE A 596 34.81 -9.94 -27.04
CA ILE A 596 34.55 -10.90 -25.98
C ILE A 596 33.13 -11.43 -26.11
N ASP A 597 32.99 -12.73 -26.24
CA ASP A 597 31.71 -13.42 -26.14
C ASP A 597 31.70 -14.44 -24.95
N LYS A 598 30.77 -15.38 -24.92
CA LYS A 598 30.65 -16.32 -23.79
C LYS A 598 31.85 -17.25 -23.67
N GLU A 599 32.48 -17.63 -24.78
CA GLU A 599 33.52 -18.66 -24.81
C GLU A 599 34.83 -18.13 -25.37
N ASP A 600 34.78 -17.13 -26.25
CA ASP A 600 35.90 -16.64 -27.01
C ASP A 600 36.32 -15.23 -26.61
N PHE A 601 37.63 -15.07 -26.42
CA PHE A 601 38.29 -13.78 -26.36
C PHE A 601 39.12 -13.63 -27.63
N ARG A 602 38.82 -12.64 -28.46
CA ARG A 602 39.52 -12.37 -29.74
C ARG A 602 40.20 -11.02 -29.70
N VAL A 603 41.45 -11.02 -30.13
CA VAL A 603 42.22 -9.82 -30.44
C VAL A 603 42.22 -9.68 -31.95
N VAL A 604 41.46 -8.73 -32.49
CA VAL A 604 41.35 -8.49 -33.91
C VAL A 604 42.58 -7.77 -34.41
N ASP A 605 42.89 -6.66 -33.73
CA ASP A 605 44.07 -5.83 -34.00
C ASP A 605 44.57 -5.23 -32.69
N PHE A 606 45.81 -5.53 -32.30
CA PHE A 606 46.46 -4.94 -31.16
C PHE A 606 47.88 -4.52 -31.54
N LYS A 607 48.11 -3.24 -31.67
CA LYS A 607 49.40 -2.64 -32.03
C LYS A 607 49.81 -1.62 -30.99
N GLY A 608 51.11 -1.46 -30.84
CA GLY A 608 51.66 -0.48 -29.90
C GLY A 608 53.18 -0.48 -29.89
N MET A 609 53.73 0.29 -28.95
CA MET A 609 55.16 0.44 -28.75
C MET A 609 55.53 -0.05 -27.34
N ILE A 610 56.61 -0.80 -27.27
CA ILE A 610 57.27 -1.17 -26.02
C ILE A 610 58.65 -0.50 -26.04
N ASP A 611 58.81 0.56 -25.26
CA ASP A 611 59.96 1.49 -25.33
C ASP A 611 60.18 2.01 -26.79
N LYS A 612 61.04 1.36 -27.55
CA LYS A 612 61.36 1.72 -28.95
C LYS A 612 60.94 0.66 -29.96
N SER A 613 60.42 -0.46 -29.52
CA SER A 613 60.00 -1.56 -30.37
C SER A 613 58.51 -1.53 -30.61
N ASP A 614 58.10 -1.62 -31.85
CA ASP A 614 56.71 -1.78 -32.22
C ASP A 614 56.30 -3.27 -32.21
N PHE A 615 55.00 -3.50 -32.14
CA PHE A 615 54.43 -4.82 -32.34
C PHE A 615 53.01 -4.75 -32.88
N LEU A 616 52.66 -5.77 -33.60
CA LEU A 616 51.29 -6.07 -34.02
C LEU A 616 50.95 -7.48 -33.57
N PHE A 617 49.87 -7.56 -32.80
CA PHE A 617 49.40 -8.82 -32.22
C PHE A 617 47.93 -9.05 -32.58
N SER A 618 47.63 -10.25 -33.07
CA SER A 618 46.25 -10.71 -33.28
C SER A 618 46.11 -12.16 -32.85
N GLY A 619 44.88 -12.56 -32.49
CA GLY A 619 44.68 -13.93 -32.05
C GLY A 619 43.33 -14.22 -31.41
N LYS A 620 43.22 -15.45 -30.97
CA LYS A 620 42.00 -15.95 -30.35
C LYS A 620 42.36 -16.83 -29.16
N LEU A 621 41.61 -16.66 -28.09
CA LEU A 621 41.63 -17.51 -26.93
C LEU A 621 40.23 -18.10 -26.80
N SER A 622 40.08 -19.42 -27.03
CA SER A 622 38.81 -20.12 -26.90
C SER A 622 38.69 -20.75 -25.55
N HIS A 623 37.47 -20.76 -25.01
CA HIS A 623 37.14 -21.25 -23.66
C HIS A 623 37.88 -20.49 -22.55
N TYR A 624 37.99 -19.17 -22.67
CA TYR A 624 38.62 -18.31 -21.67
C TYR A 624 37.86 -18.31 -20.35
N ASP A 625 36.56 -18.64 -20.35
CA ASP A 625 35.70 -18.83 -19.20
C ASP A 625 36.24 -19.87 -18.22
N LEU A 626 36.98 -20.87 -18.67
CA LEU A 626 37.66 -21.85 -17.85
C LEU A 626 38.69 -21.22 -16.90
N TRP A 627 39.23 -20.06 -17.21
CA TRP A 627 40.15 -19.36 -16.31
C TRP A 627 39.50 -18.82 -15.04
N PHE A 628 38.20 -18.65 -15.07
CA PHE A 628 37.39 -18.17 -13.94
C PHE A 628 36.64 -19.30 -13.21
N SER A 629 36.83 -20.56 -13.66
CA SER A 629 36.19 -21.74 -13.08
C SER A 629 37.01 -22.28 -11.91
N GLU A 630 36.40 -22.56 -10.77
CA GLU A 630 37.05 -23.26 -9.64
C GLU A 630 37.44 -24.71 -9.98
N HIS A 631 36.70 -25.32 -10.91
CA HIS A 631 36.90 -26.70 -11.36
C HIS A 631 36.85 -26.79 -12.89
N PRO A 632 37.88 -26.27 -13.60
CA PRO A 632 37.87 -26.22 -15.07
C PRO A 632 37.86 -27.65 -15.66
N LYS A 633 36.93 -27.91 -16.57
CA LYS A 633 36.84 -29.16 -17.32
C LYS A 633 37.00 -28.82 -18.79
N GLY A 634 38.17 -29.14 -19.34
CA GLY A 634 38.52 -28.87 -20.74
C GLY A 634 39.82 -28.11 -20.88
N ASP A 635 40.21 -27.84 -22.14
CA ASP A 635 41.43 -27.15 -22.50
C ASP A 635 41.12 -25.79 -23.14
N THR A 636 41.82 -24.76 -22.71
CA THR A 636 41.83 -23.44 -23.37
C THR A 636 42.72 -23.50 -24.60
N LYS A 637 42.19 -23.08 -25.74
CA LYS A 637 42.95 -23.04 -27.00
C LYS A 637 43.42 -21.62 -27.29
N MET A 638 44.72 -21.46 -27.56
CA MET A 638 45.34 -20.19 -27.91
C MET A 638 45.91 -20.24 -29.32
N GLU A 639 45.53 -19.27 -30.14
CA GLU A 639 46.06 -19.05 -31.47
C GLU A 639 46.47 -17.59 -31.59
N PHE A 640 47.76 -17.32 -31.65
CA PHE A 640 48.28 -15.94 -31.72
C PHE A 640 49.24 -15.76 -32.87
N ASN A 641 49.18 -14.56 -33.47
CA ASN A 641 50.13 -14.07 -34.43
C ASN A 641 50.78 -12.79 -33.88
N LEU A 642 52.08 -12.74 -33.82
CA LEU A 642 52.86 -11.59 -33.38
C LEU A 642 53.84 -11.21 -34.45
N VAL A 643 53.84 -9.93 -34.85
CA VAL A 643 54.80 -9.31 -35.76
C VAL A 643 55.45 -8.13 -35.06
N SER A 644 56.77 -8.01 -35.13
CA SER A 644 57.56 -6.89 -34.59
C SER A 644 58.75 -6.65 -35.53
N ASP A 645 59.05 -5.39 -35.80
CA ASP A 645 60.20 -4.97 -36.58
C ASP A 645 61.44 -4.74 -35.70
#